data_647a4af981b905a2a6701c14014af301
#
_entry.id   647a4af981b905a2a6701c14014af301
#
_cell.length_a   1.000
_cell.length_b   1.000
_cell.length_c   1.000
_cell.angle_alpha   90.00
_cell.angle_beta   90.00
_cell.angle_gamma   90.00
#
_symmetry.space_group_name_H-M   'P 1'
#
loop_
_entity.id
_entity.type
_entity.pdbx_description
1 polymer ?
#
loop_
_entity_poly.entity_id
_entity_poly.type
_entity_poly.pdbx_seq_one_letter_code
_entity_poly.pdbx_strand_id
1 'polypeptide(L)'
;MLTNAAGALGAGLKGQGVTIGLVDSGVNRQNPALAGRVTASFIHVDPATNNTSVDDVVGHGTVVAEMAAGKGIGSWGGGVAQGANIVSSRIISDKPPVDDGSGAGNEIHAGEGYGDFFQAINAELANAAAKIINNSWGGLYWNDPALTTELANAWRDFVVNRGGIIVFASGNSGSDPRYAGNPSDNARLPTLANDAQLEKGWLTVGALDPNNPTQLTSYSQQCGSAMNYCLVAPGNVVFIDPQAKVGDPSYALYQGGGTSYAAPQVAGAAAVVWSAFPYLNNDQVRQLILGGAKDLGAPGVDAVFGWGLLDVTRAAMGPSNFAWGDFSVAFSGNSVWRNEIVGSGGLIKGGSGILTLAEAGRFTGDTRVDAGGLDVRKGLRSNLAVADGATVWASGAFGGNVANSGRFLVGASNPATIAGNFQQSASGNLGVWLGSPLQINGSASVAGTMSILGVRSGYTTSAKETLLSANGGVSGSFASLKAAPNVFLDASLGYDPTHVFLNINRIDVSKAVAALGLDGVGVASAVRMESAMQAIDAQLGGIAPDGIGAAFIDAAGAFQQATSAEQASLSLRSLSGQLHGASLALTLEGIEAGRRALDQRLDALTLAPARGGGWYRDLAGGGQLAQAGFDTVALDSRGTLVG
;
A
#
# COMPACT_ATOMS: atom_id res chain seq x y z
N MET A 1 21.52 3.16 -14.91
CA MET A 1 22.12 2.20 -13.95
C MET A 1 21.53 0.82 -14.21
N LEU A 2 22.37 -0.19 -14.39
CA LEU A 2 21.92 -1.58 -14.66
C LEU A 2 21.06 -2.17 -13.54
N THR A 3 21.31 -1.76 -12.29
CA THR A 3 20.56 -2.18 -11.10
C THR A 3 19.17 -1.54 -10.97
N ASN A 4 18.75 -0.75 -11.94
CA ASN A 4 17.43 -0.04 -11.92
C ASN A 4 17.21 0.82 -10.65
N ALA A 5 18.25 1.24 -9.95
CA ALA A 5 18.15 2.06 -8.74
C ALA A 5 17.50 3.43 -8.97
N ALA A 6 17.62 3.98 -10.20
CA ALA A 6 17.03 5.28 -10.55
C ALA A 6 15.50 5.32 -10.39
N GLY A 7 14.80 4.21 -10.67
CA GLY A 7 13.36 4.11 -10.48
C GLY A 7 12.95 4.22 -9.01
N ALA A 8 13.65 3.52 -8.12
CA ALA A 8 13.43 3.62 -6.67
C ALA A 8 13.74 5.03 -6.14
N LEU A 9 14.86 5.62 -6.55
CA LEU A 9 15.26 6.98 -6.18
C LEU A 9 14.23 8.01 -6.66
N GLY A 10 13.74 7.88 -7.90
CA GLY A 10 12.68 8.73 -8.46
C GLY A 10 11.35 8.63 -7.72
N ALA A 11 11.05 7.46 -7.14
CA ALA A 11 9.91 7.24 -6.25
C ALA A 11 10.14 7.74 -4.81
N GLY A 12 11.28 8.34 -4.50
CA GLY A 12 11.62 8.84 -3.17
C GLY A 12 12.15 7.77 -2.21
N LEU A 13 12.36 6.53 -2.67
CA LEU A 13 12.85 5.41 -1.87
C LEU A 13 14.39 5.46 -1.85
N LYS A 14 14.96 5.96 -0.75
CA LYS A 14 16.39 6.27 -0.62
C LYS A 14 17.05 5.56 0.57
N GLY A 15 16.36 4.64 1.25
CA GLY A 15 16.89 3.94 2.41
C GLY A 15 16.90 4.75 3.71
N GLN A 16 16.05 5.79 3.83
CA GLN A 16 15.96 6.62 5.02
C GLN A 16 15.63 5.78 6.26
N GLY A 17 16.29 6.11 7.38
CA GLY A 17 16.08 5.44 8.66
C GLY A 17 16.76 4.07 8.79
N VAL A 18 17.51 3.63 7.77
CA VAL A 18 18.31 2.41 7.81
C VAL A 18 19.79 2.75 7.89
N THR A 19 20.52 2.02 8.72
CA THR A 19 21.98 2.15 8.87
C THR A 19 22.67 0.92 8.27
N ILE A 20 23.68 1.14 7.45
CA ILE A 20 24.55 0.14 6.85
C ILE A 20 25.88 0.15 7.57
N GLY A 21 26.28 -0.97 8.17
CA GLY A 21 27.60 -1.21 8.70
C GLY A 21 28.57 -1.61 7.59
N LEU A 22 29.76 -1.07 7.60
CA LEU A 22 30.83 -1.42 6.66
C LEU A 22 32.01 -1.97 7.45
N VAL A 23 32.43 -3.18 7.14
CA VAL A 23 33.65 -3.80 7.65
C VAL A 23 34.68 -3.73 6.52
N ASP A 24 35.63 -2.78 6.57
CA ASP A 24 36.52 -2.45 5.45
C ASP A 24 37.77 -1.67 5.88
N SER A 25 38.38 -0.88 5.00
CA SER A 25 39.55 -0.02 5.26
C SER A 25 39.24 1.28 6.02
N GLY A 26 37.98 1.48 6.41
CA GLY A 26 37.49 2.74 7.00
C GLY A 26 36.59 3.50 6.04
N VAL A 27 36.12 4.68 6.45
CA VAL A 27 35.28 5.57 5.61
C VAL A 27 35.63 7.01 5.88
N ASN A 28 36.06 7.75 4.86
CA ASN A 28 36.32 9.18 4.95
C ASN A 28 35.03 9.96 5.25
N ARG A 29 34.85 10.41 6.50
CA ARG A 29 33.66 11.15 6.96
C ARG A 29 33.52 12.52 6.31
N GLN A 30 34.60 13.06 5.72
CA GLN A 30 34.61 14.35 5.03
C GLN A 30 34.32 14.19 3.53
N ASN A 31 34.18 12.96 3.01
CA ASN A 31 33.83 12.74 1.62
C ASN A 31 32.48 13.43 1.31
N PRO A 32 32.40 14.26 0.25
CA PRO A 32 31.22 15.06 -0.06
C PRO A 32 29.94 14.25 -0.28
N ALA A 33 30.07 13.04 -0.82
CA ALA A 33 28.94 12.13 -1.04
C ALA A 33 28.41 11.49 0.25
N LEU A 34 29.21 11.45 1.32
CA LEU A 34 28.93 10.77 2.57
C LEU A 34 28.78 11.73 3.76
N ALA A 35 29.11 12.99 3.60
CA ALA A 35 29.14 13.99 4.67
C ALA A 35 27.84 14.04 5.47
N GLY A 36 27.98 13.99 6.80
CA GLY A 36 26.87 14.05 7.75
C GLY A 36 26.09 12.73 7.92
N ARG A 37 26.48 11.64 7.22
CA ARG A 37 25.78 10.35 7.31
C ARG A 37 26.61 9.19 7.84
N VAL A 38 27.92 9.38 8.04
CA VAL A 38 28.75 8.44 8.78
C VAL A 38 28.57 8.74 10.27
N THR A 39 27.78 7.93 10.96
CA THR A 39 27.32 8.20 12.33
C THR A 39 28.26 7.67 13.40
N ALA A 40 29.07 6.65 13.08
CA ALA A 40 30.14 6.14 13.94
C ALA A 40 31.25 5.52 13.09
N SER A 41 32.47 5.52 13.64
CA SER A 41 33.65 4.89 13.06
C SER A 41 34.45 4.20 14.16
N PHE A 42 34.78 2.94 13.94
CA PHE A 42 35.56 2.09 14.84
C PHE A 42 36.84 1.65 14.13
N ILE A 43 37.93 1.48 14.86
CA ILE A 43 39.24 1.18 14.30
C ILE A 43 39.81 -0.03 15.04
N HIS A 44 40.11 -1.09 14.29
CA HIS A 44 40.62 -2.38 14.77
C HIS A 44 41.98 -2.75 14.16
N VAL A 45 42.66 -1.78 13.53
CA VAL A 45 44.02 -1.97 13.03
C VAL A 45 45.06 -1.55 14.09
N ASP A 46 46.25 -2.16 14.06
CA ASP A 46 47.32 -1.86 15.00
C ASP A 46 47.83 -0.42 14.82
N PRO A 47 47.71 0.46 15.84
CA PRO A 47 48.17 1.85 15.76
C PRO A 47 49.69 2.00 15.64
N ALA A 48 50.48 0.95 15.93
CA ALA A 48 51.91 0.98 15.79
C ALA A 48 52.36 0.89 14.33
N THR A 49 51.56 0.30 13.46
CA THR A 49 51.85 0.06 12.04
C THR A 49 50.95 0.82 11.10
N ASN A 50 49.85 1.43 11.61
CA ASN A 50 48.83 2.11 10.81
C ASN A 50 48.60 3.54 11.29
N ASN A 51 48.24 4.42 10.35
CA ASN A 51 47.84 5.80 10.64
C ASN A 51 46.38 5.84 11.09
N THR A 52 46.13 5.75 12.40
CA THR A 52 44.78 5.78 13.00
C THR A 52 44.21 7.21 13.13
N SER A 53 44.99 8.26 12.74
CA SER A 53 44.47 9.64 12.71
C SER A 53 43.68 9.96 11.42
N VAL A 54 43.74 9.10 10.43
CA VAL A 54 43.00 9.18 9.16
C VAL A 54 41.90 8.10 9.16
N ASP A 55 40.68 8.48 8.81
CA ASP A 55 39.53 7.57 8.82
C ASP A 55 39.72 6.41 7.83
N ASP A 56 40.24 6.69 6.62
CA ASP A 56 40.46 5.71 5.54
C ASP A 56 41.71 6.11 4.73
N VAL A 57 42.80 5.42 4.96
CA VAL A 57 44.08 5.65 4.24
C VAL A 57 44.06 5.06 2.83
N VAL A 58 43.42 3.89 2.69
CA VAL A 58 43.37 3.10 1.46
C VAL A 58 42.36 3.70 0.47
N GLY A 59 41.24 4.22 0.96
CA GLY A 59 40.12 4.75 0.17
C GLY A 59 39.12 3.69 -0.29
N HIS A 60 39.40 2.39 -0.11
CA HIS A 60 38.54 1.32 -0.58
C HIS A 60 37.18 1.34 0.12
N GLY A 61 37.14 1.39 1.47
CA GLY A 61 35.91 1.44 2.24
C GLY A 61 35.08 2.71 1.99
N THR A 62 35.74 3.83 1.65
CA THR A 62 35.04 5.06 1.24
C THR A 62 34.31 4.84 -0.08
N VAL A 63 34.92 4.21 -1.10
CA VAL A 63 34.27 3.86 -2.36
C VAL A 63 33.12 2.88 -2.14
N VAL A 64 33.30 1.88 -1.28
CA VAL A 64 32.25 0.94 -0.88
C VAL A 64 31.06 1.68 -0.25
N ALA A 65 31.32 2.65 0.64
CA ALA A 65 30.29 3.51 1.21
C ALA A 65 29.56 4.37 0.16
N GLU A 66 30.32 4.92 -0.81
CA GLU A 66 29.75 5.67 -1.93
C GLU A 66 28.77 4.81 -2.75
N MET A 67 29.17 3.57 -3.10
CA MET A 67 28.31 2.65 -3.85
C MET A 67 27.05 2.27 -3.08
N ALA A 68 27.15 2.05 -1.78
CA ALA A 68 26.01 1.72 -0.94
C ALA A 68 25.06 2.91 -0.76
N ALA A 69 25.58 4.08 -0.38
CA ALA A 69 24.79 5.17 0.15
C ALA A 69 25.24 6.57 -0.30
N GLY A 70 26.21 6.73 -1.19
CA GLY A 70 26.71 8.02 -1.64
C GLY A 70 25.62 8.89 -2.23
N LYS A 71 25.52 10.16 -1.83
CA LYS A 71 24.64 11.15 -2.45
C LYS A 71 25.18 11.54 -3.81
N GLY A 72 24.32 11.63 -4.82
CA GLY A 72 24.73 12.10 -6.17
C GLY A 72 25.29 13.53 -6.14
N ILE A 73 26.39 13.76 -6.86
CA ILE A 73 27.09 15.06 -6.93
C ILE A 73 27.52 15.31 -8.36
N GLY A 74 27.18 16.47 -8.90
CA GLY A 74 27.52 16.84 -10.28
C GLY A 74 26.97 15.83 -11.27
N SER A 75 27.83 15.26 -12.10
CA SER A 75 27.48 14.21 -13.08
C SER A 75 27.49 12.80 -12.49
N TRP A 76 27.98 12.60 -11.28
CA TRP A 76 27.93 11.31 -10.61
C TRP A 76 26.57 11.08 -9.98
N GLY A 77 25.90 10.02 -10.37
CA GLY A 77 24.51 9.73 -9.97
C GLY A 77 24.32 9.27 -8.52
N GLY A 78 25.40 9.00 -7.79
CA GLY A 78 25.35 8.50 -6.42
C GLY A 78 25.22 6.98 -6.30
N GLY A 79 25.21 6.51 -5.06
CA GLY A 79 24.96 5.14 -4.67
C GLY A 79 23.48 4.78 -4.66
N VAL A 80 23.19 3.57 -4.22
CA VAL A 80 21.82 2.99 -4.25
C VAL A 80 20.90 3.58 -3.17
N ALA A 81 21.38 3.67 -1.93
CA ALA A 81 20.59 4.11 -0.77
C ALA A 81 21.00 5.49 -0.28
N GLN A 82 20.81 6.52 -1.09
CA GLN A 82 21.30 7.89 -0.86
C GLN A 82 20.79 8.56 0.44
N GLY A 83 19.84 7.97 1.14
CA GLY A 83 19.30 8.44 2.42
C GLY A 83 19.67 7.55 3.62
N ALA A 84 20.40 6.45 3.41
CA ALA A 84 20.84 5.58 4.48
C ALA A 84 22.02 6.17 5.27
N ASN A 85 22.14 5.82 6.54
CA ASN A 85 23.30 6.12 7.36
C ASN A 85 24.38 5.04 7.20
N ILE A 86 25.61 5.38 7.54
CA ILE A 86 26.77 4.51 7.53
C ILE A 86 27.38 4.44 8.93
N VAL A 87 27.80 3.24 9.31
CA VAL A 87 28.71 2.99 10.44
C VAL A 87 29.90 2.21 9.90
N SER A 88 31.10 2.61 10.24
CA SER A 88 32.33 2.03 9.70
C SER A 88 33.10 1.28 10.79
N SER A 89 33.59 0.08 10.46
CA SER A 89 34.58 -0.66 11.23
C SER A 89 35.78 -0.93 10.35
N ARG A 90 36.90 -0.25 10.66
CA ARG A 90 38.15 -0.37 9.91
C ARG A 90 38.95 -1.56 10.42
N ILE A 91 39.06 -2.58 9.57
CA ILE A 91 39.84 -3.81 9.85
C ILE A 91 41.00 -3.99 8.86
N ILE A 92 41.01 -3.27 7.74
CA ILE A 92 42.05 -3.35 6.72
C ILE A 92 43.11 -2.29 7.01
N SER A 93 44.39 -2.71 7.00
CA SER A 93 45.52 -1.85 7.29
C SER A 93 45.87 -0.89 6.16
N ASP A 94 46.77 0.09 6.42
CA ASP A 94 47.24 1.08 5.44
C ASP A 94 47.85 0.45 4.20
N LYS A 95 48.37 -0.76 4.32
CA LYS A 95 48.86 -1.59 3.22
C LYS A 95 47.88 -2.75 3.03
N PRO A 96 46.92 -2.61 2.11
CA PRO A 96 45.94 -3.67 1.90
C PRO A 96 46.61 -4.94 1.41
N PRO A 97 46.06 -6.11 1.81
CA PRO A 97 46.55 -7.40 1.32
C PRO A 97 46.38 -7.54 -0.19
N VAL A 98 47.22 -8.38 -0.80
CA VAL A 98 47.04 -8.77 -2.19
C VAL A 98 45.99 -9.87 -2.25
N ASP A 99 44.93 -9.66 -3.06
CA ASP A 99 43.88 -10.65 -3.29
C ASP A 99 44.34 -11.72 -4.30
N ASP A 100 45.22 -12.60 -3.87
CA ASP A 100 45.74 -13.72 -4.65
C ASP A 100 45.21 -15.09 -4.19
N GLY A 101 44.29 -15.09 -3.24
CA GLY A 101 43.69 -16.28 -2.64
C GLY A 101 44.61 -16.99 -1.64
N SER A 102 45.83 -16.47 -1.37
CA SER A 102 46.74 -17.06 -0.38
C SER A 102 46.43 -16.63 1.06
N GLY A 103 45.71 -15.51 1.21
CA GLY A 103 45.54 -14.84 2.50
C GLY A 103 46.84 -14.18 3.02
N ALA A 104 47.94 -14.22 2.27
CA ALA A 104 49.18 -13.59 2.66
C ALA A 104 49.06 -12.06 2.65
N GLY A 105 49.62 -11.41 3.68
CA GLY A 105 49.49 -9.96 3.84
C GLY A 105 48.20 -9.48 4.47
N ASN A 106 47.25 -10.35 4.75
CA ASN A 106 46.11 -10.02 5.60
C ASN A 106 46.64 -9.79 7.03
N GLU A 107 46.65 -8.52 7.44
CA GLU A 107 47.04 -8.14 8.81
C GLU A 107 45.89 -8.33 9.82
N ILE A 108 44.83 -9.03 9.47
CA ILE A 108 43.88 -9.55 10.48
C ILE A 108 44.61 -10.66 11.22
N HIS A 109 45.56 -10.28 12.03
CA HIS A 109 46.06 -11.12 13.07
C HIS A 109 45.02 -11.22 14.17
N ALA A 110 43.94 -11.92 13.89
CA ALA A 110 43.18 -12.51 14.93
C ALA A 110 44.15 -13.57 15.54
N GLY A 111 44.95 -13.15 16.45
CA GLY A 111 45.57 -14.08 17.36
C GLY A 111 44.50 -15.08 17.81
N GLU A 112 44.65 -16.01 18.52
CA GLU A 112 43.64 -16.94 19.02
C GLU A 112 42.23 -16.31 19.07
N GLY A 113 41.33 -16.52 18.04
CA GLY A 113 39.92 -16.12 18.09
C GLY A 113 39.40 -15.24 16.97
N TYR A 114 39.44 -15.69 15.70
CA TYR A 114 38.71 -15.04 14.59
C TYR A 114 37.22 -14.88 14.88
N GLY A 115 36.60 -15.88 15.54
CA GLY A 115 35.21 -15.85 15.93
C GLY A 115 34.90 -14.71 16.90
N ASP A 116 35.66 -14.58 17.96
CA ASP A 116 35.50 -13.51 18.95
C ASP A 116 35.71 -12.12 18.35
N PHE A 117 36.70 -11.98 17.46
CA PHE A 117 36.96 -10.73 16.76
C PHE A 117 35.76 -10.28 15.91
N PHE A 118 35.26 -11.15 15.03
CA PHE A 118 34.10 -10.78 14.17
C PHE A 118 32.82 -10.69 14.97
N GLN A 119 32.64 -11.47 16.03
CA GLN A 119 31.48 -11.32 16.91
C GLN A 119 31.48 -9.95 17.60
N ALA A 120 32.63 -9.47 18.07
CA ALA A 120 32.75 -8.14 18.68
C ALA A 120 32.43 -7.04 17.67
N ILE A 121 32.96 -7.11 16.45
CA ILE A 121 32.68 -6.14 15.37
C ILE A 121 31.20 -6.12 15.02
N ASN A 122 30.58 -7.29 14.83
CA ASN A 122 29.16 -7.39 14.52
C ASN A 122 28.29 -6.81 15.63
N ALA A 123 28.63 -7.06 16.88
CA ALA A 123 27.94 -6.51 18.05
C ALA A 123 28.10 -4.97 18.13
N GLU A 124 29.31 -4.46 17.87
CA GLU A 124 29.60 -3.03 17.86
C GLU A 124 28.79 -2.29 16.78
N LEU A 125 28.80 -2.79 15.54
CA LEU A 125 28.02 -2.23 14.43
C LEU A 125 26.51 -2.31 14.72
N ALA A 126 26.02 -3.42 15.26
CA ALA A 126 24.63 -3.57 15.65
C ALA A 126 24.22 -2.59 16.77
N ASN A 127 25.09 -2.40 17.77
CA ASN A 127 24.86 -1.42 18.85
C ASN A 127 24.85 0.03 18.31
N ALA A 128 25.56 0.28 17.21
CA ALA A 128 25.51 1.54 16.45
C ALA A 128 24.36 1.56 15.41
N ALA A 129 23.33 0.72 15.60
CA ALA A 129 22.09 0.64 14.82
C ALA A 129 22.23 0.10 13.38
N ALA A 130 23.34 -0.56 13.02
CA ALA A 130 23.43 -1.23 11.73
C ALA A 130 22.42 -2.38 11.65
N LYS A 131 21.63 -2.40 10.58
CA LYS A 131 20.73 -3.51 10.21
C LYS A 131 21.30 -4.37 9.10
N ILE A 132 22.25 -3.84 8.38
CA ILE A 132 22.91 -4.49 7.25
C ILE A 132 24.41 -4.35 7.50
N ILE A 133 25.19 -5.41 7.35
CA ILE A 133 26.65 -5.34 7.40
C ILE A 133 27.17 -5.78 6.03
N ASN A 134 27.89 -4.89 5.37
CA ASN A 134 28.56 -5.14 4.09
C ASN A 134 30.02 -5.50 4.32
N ASN A 135 30.45 -6.59 3.71
CA ASN A 135 31.80 -7.13 3.73
C ASN A 135 32.34 -7.18 2.30
N SER A 136 33.06 -6.13 1.91
CA SER A 136 33.67 -6.02 0.58
C SER A 136 35.12 -6.54 0.58
N TRP A 137 35.36 -7.61 1.27
CA TRP A 137 36.63 -8.31 1.42
C TRP A 137 36.43 -9.82 1.38
N GLY A 138 37.48 -10.58 1.17
CA GLY A 138 37.39 -12.04 1.03
C GLY A 138 38.68 -12.64 0.54
N GLY A 139 38.58 -13.64 -0.35
CA GLY A 139 39.76 -14.37 -0.83
C GLY A 139 40.30 -15.37 0.18
N LEU A 140 39.51 -15.68 1.22
CA LEU A 140 39.90 -16.64 2.24
C LEU A 140 39.36 -18.03 1.89
N TYR A 141 40.24 -19.03 1.99
CA TYR A 141 39.91 -20.42 1.70
C TYR A 141 40.50 -21.30 2.82
N TRP A 142 39.66 -22.14 3.41
CA TRP A 142 40.10 -23.05 4.48
C TRP A 142 39.43 -24.43 4.36
N ASN A 143 40.05 -25.41 4.97
CA ASN A 143 39.52 -26.75 5.11
C ASN A 143 39.56 -27.15 6.60
N ASP A 144 38.89 -26.35 7.42
CA ASP A 144 38.81 -26.51 8.87
C ASP A 144 37.37 -26.40 9.36
N PRO A 145 36.71 -27.51 9.73
CA PRO A 145 35.36 -27.50 10.26
C PRO A 145 35.21 -26.74 11.58
N ALA A 146 36.27 -26.69 12.42
CA ALA A 146 36.24 -25.96 13.67
C ALA A 146 36.20 -24.46 13.43
N LEU A 147 37.07 -23.96 12.56
CA LEU A 147 37.05 -22.55 12.09
C LEU A 147 35.71 -22.19 11.43
N THR A 148 35.18 -23.08 10.59
CA THR A 148 33.86 -22.88 9.97
C THR A 148 32.76 -22.67 11.02
N THR A 149 32.75 -23.51 12.06
CA THR A 149 31.78 -23.43 13.17
C THR A 149 31.96 -22.14 13.97
N GLU A 150 33.20 -21.82 14.30
CA GLU A 150 33.57 -20.59 15.02
C GLU A 150 33.09 -19.35 14.30
N LEU A 151 33.41 -19.23 13.00
CA LEU A 151 32.99 -18.11 12.18
C LEU A 151 31.46 -18.05 12.00
N ALA A 152 30.79 -19.18 11.77
CA ALA A 152 29.34 -19.22 11.69
C ALA A 152 28.69 -18.69 12.97
N ASN A 153 29.19 -19.07 14.14
CA ASN A 153 28.70 -18.59 15.43
C ASN A 153 28.90 -17.07 15.60
N ALA A 154 30.00 -16.50 15.10
CA ALA A 154 30.28 -15.06 15.14
C ALA A 154 29.26 -14.22 14.39
N TRP A 155 28.67 -14.75 13.33
CA TRP A 155 27.64 -14.05 12.52
C TRP A 155 26.21 -14.35 12.99
N ARG A 156 25.98 -15.47 13.69
CA ARG A 156 24.63 -15.91 14.10
C ARG A 156 23.92 -14.91 15.02
N ASP A 157 24.61 -14.25 15.96
CA ASP A 157 23.97 -13.28 16.83
C ASP A 157 23.36 -12.14 16.02
N PHE A 158 24.10 -11.61 15.07
CA PHE A 158 23.63 -10.52 14.22
C PHE A 158 22.48 -10.95 13.30
N VAL A 159 22.60 -12.11 12.64
CA VAL A 159 21.60 -12.57 11.67
C VAL A 159 20.36 -13.12 12.34
N VAL A 160 20.52 -14.03 13.31
CA VAL A 160 19.39 -14.80 13.88
C VAL A 160 18.74 -14.07 15.04
N ASN A 161 19.52 -13.54 15.98
CA ASN A 161 18.98 -12.93 17.19
C ASN A 161 18.59 -11.47 16.99
N ARG A 162 19.39 -10.71 16.21
CA ARG A 162 19.15 -9.28 15.95
C ARG A 162 18.42 -9.03 14.62
N GLY A 163 18.22 -10.07 13.79
CA GLY A 163 17.51 -9.97 12.52
C GLY A 163 18.24 -9.11 11.49
N GLY A 164 19.56 -9.11 11.49
CA GLY A 164 20.38 -8.35 10.55
C GLY A 164 20.61 -9.07 9.22
N ILE A 165 21.10 -8.34 8.22
CA ILE A 165 21.52 -8.86 6.91
C ILE A 165 23.02 -8.71 6.76
N ILE A 166 23.68 -9.78 6.34
CA ILE A 166 25.08 -9.82 5.94
C ILE A 166 25.16 -9.85 4.42
N VAL A 167 26.01 -9.00 3.86
CA VAL A 167 26.31 -8.98 2.43
C VAL A 167 27.81 -9.21 2.25
N PHE A 168 28.19 -10.18 1.44
CA PHE A 168 29.58 -10.49 1.11
C PHE A 168 29.85 -10.38 -0.40
N ALA A 169 31.01 -9.82 -0.74
CA ALA A 169 31.58 -9.97 -2.06
C ALA A 169 31.96 -11.42 -2.34
N SER A 170 31.69 -11.96 -3.54
CA SER A 170 31.98 -13.36 -3.87
C SER A 170 33.48 -13.65 -3.94
N GLY A 171 34.30 -12.64 -4.30
CA GLY A 171 35.76 -12.74 -4.45
C GLY A 171 36.22 -12.45 -5.86
N ASN A 172 37.52 -12.12 -6.01
CA ASN A 172 38.13 -11.65 -7.25
C ASN A 172 39.08 -12.66 -7.89
N SER A 173 39.07 -13.92 -7.47
CA SER A 173 39.90 -14.99 -8.01
C SER A 173 39.24 -15.76 -9.17
N GLY A 174 38.35 -15.11 -9.93
CA GLY A 174 37.58 -15.73 -11.03
C GLY A 174 38.45 -16.17 -12.24
N SER A 175 39.64 -15.62 -12.39
CA SER A 175 40.58 -16.05 -13.41
C SER A 175 41.38 -17.30 -13.01
N ASP A 176 41.36 -17.71 -11.74
CA ASP A 176 42.01 -18.93 -11.24
C ASP A 176 41.04 -20.10 -11.28
N PRO A 177 41.28 -21.15 -12.09
CA PRO A 177 40.37 -22.29 -12.18
C PRO A 177 40.10 -23.01 -10.87
N ARG A 178 40.97 -22.85 -9.85
CA ARG A 178 40.79 -23.47 -8.53
C ARG A 178 39.64 -22.82 -7.75
N TYR A 179 39.39 -21.53 -7.97
CA TYR A 179 38.48 -20.71 -7.18
C TYR A 179 37.29 -20.19 -7.99
N ALA A 180 37.40 -20.10 -9.32
CA ALA A 180 36.43 -19.47 -10.20
C ALA A 180 34.98 -19.95 -10.00
N GLY A 181 34.79 -21.23 -9.73
CA GLY A 181 33.46 -21.86 -9.69
C GLY A 181 32.68 -21.67 -8.39
N ASN A 182 33.29 -21.12 -7.34
CA ASN A 182 32.62 -20.89 -6.05
C ASN A 182 33.06 -19.55 -5.44
N PRO A 183 32.25 -18.92 -4.63
CA PRO A 183 32.70 -17.80 -3.81
C PRO A 183 33.77 -18.22 -2.81
N SER A 184 34.52 -17.24 -2.30
CA SER A 184 35.41 -17.45 -1.16
C SER A 184 34.65 -18.00 0.06
N ASP A 185 35.35 -18.69 0.96
CA ASP A 185 34.72 -19.46 2.02
C ASP A 185 33.93 -18.60 3.02
N ASN A 186 34.41 -17.39 3.27
CA ASN A 186 33.65 -16.40 4.06
C ASN A 186 32.33 -15.99 3.38
N ALA A 187 32.30 -15.86 2.05
CA ALA A 187 31.09 -15.48 1.33
C ALA A 187 30.07 -16.64 1.23
N ARG A 188 30.52 -17.91 1.22
CA ARG A 188 29.66 -19.10 1.21
C ARG A 188 29.50 -19.79 2.57
N LEU A 189 29.78 -19.08 3.65
CA LEU A 189 29.78 -19.61 5.02
C LEU A 189 28.51 -20.35 5.43
N PRO A 190 27.27 -19.89 5.11
CA PRO A 190 26.04 -20.64 5.42
C PRO A 190 26.02 -22.05 4.83
N THR A 191 26.52 -22.21 3.59
CA THR A 191 26.63 -23.53 2.94
C THR A 191 27.69 -24.40 3.60
N LEU A 192 28.86 -23.86 3.93
CA LEU A 192 29.95 -24.60 4.59
C LEU A 192 29.54 -25.07 5.98
N ALA A 193 28.84 -24.23 6.72
CA ALA A 193 28.36 -24.54 8.08
C ALA A 193 27.07 -25.39 8.05
N ASN A 194 26.47 -25.62 6.87
CA ASN A 194 25.15 -26.23 6.73
C ASN A 194 24.10 -25.55 7.63
N ASP A 195 24.07 -24.21 7.66
CA ASP A 195 23.28 -23.40 8.57
C ASP A 195 22.17 -22.63 7.82
N ALA A 196 20.99 -23.25 7.75
CA ALA A 196 19.81 -22.67 7.12
C ALA A 196 19.26 -21.41 7.86
N GLN A 197 19.58 -21.20 9.14
CA GLN A 197 19.16 -19.99 9.84
C GLN A 197 20.07 -18.82 9.51
N LEU A 198 21.37 -19.08 9.39
CA LEU A 198 22.34 -18.07 8.95
C LEU A 198 22.04 -17.64 7.51
N GLU A 199 21.65 -18.58 6.62
CA GLU A 199 21.27 -18.29 5.24
C GLU A 199 20.14 -17.24 5.12
N LYS A 200 19.18 -17.24 6.07
CA LYS A 200 18.03 -16.31 6.04
C LYS A 200 18.38 -14.82 6.10
N GLY A 201 19.57 -14.49 6.56
CA GLY A 201 20.07 -13.11 6.56
C GLY A 201 21.35 -12.94 5.76
N TRP A 202 21.62 -13.78 4.76
CA TRP A 202 22.88 -13.78 4.01
C TRP A 202 22.67 -13.51 2.53
N LEU A 203 23.52 -12.65 1.95
CA LEU A 203 23.57 -12.33 0.52
C LEU A 203 25.02 -12.35 0.04
N THR A 204 25.28 -13.12 -1.00
CA THR A 204 26.58 -13.18 -1.68
C THR A 204 26.46 -12.51 -3.03
N VAL A 205 27.48 -11.72 -3.44
CA VAL A 205 27.37 -10.85 -4.62
C VAL A 205 28.53 -11.02 -5.56
N GLY A 206 28.23 -11.51 -6.77
CA GLY A 206 29.16 -11.56 -7.89
C GLY A 206 29.20 -10.26 -8.69
N ALA A 207 30.27 -10.05 -9.45
CA ALA A 207 30.50 -8.86 -10.25
C ALA A 207 30.10 -9.09 -11.72
N LEU A 208 29.06 -8.41 -12.18
CA LEU A 208 28.63 -8.40 -13.57
C LEU A 208 29.43 -7.37 -14.39
N ASP A 209 29.77 -7.70 -15.64
CA ASP A 209 30.38 -6.75 -16.55
C ASP A 209 29.32 -5.75 -17.05
N PRO A 210 29.43 -4.45 -16.72
CA PRO A 210 28.45 -3.47 -17.18
C PRO A 210 28.45 -3.23 -18.69
N ASN A 211 29.56 -3.57 -19.40
CA ASN A 211 29.65 -3.47 -20.86
C ASN A 211 29.05 -4.70 -21.56
N ASN A 212 29.02 -5.84 -20.88
CA ASN A 212 28.37 -7.07 -21.35
C ASN A 212 27.53 -7.67 -20.22
N PRO A 213 26.33 -7.15 -19.96
CA PRO A 213 25.52 -7.50 -18.79
C PRO A 213 24.88 -8.90 -18.83
N THR A 214 25.42 -9.77 -19.64
CA THR A 214 25.14 -11.21 -19.70
C THR A 214 26.33 -12.06 -19.26
N GLN A 215 27.41 -11.43 -18.79
CA GLN A 215 28.63 -12.10 -18.36
C GLN A 215 29.14 -11.52 -17.03
N LEU A 216 29.75 -12.36 -16.23
CA LEU A 216 30.56 -11.89 -15.11
C LEU A 216 31.82 -11.20 -15.63
N THR A 217 32.39 -10.30 -14.83
CA THR A 217 33.75 -9.81 -15.08
C THR A 217 34.73 -10.97 -14.93
N SER A 218 35.88 -10.90 -15.64
CA SER A 218 36.88 -11.99 -15.64
C SER A 218 37.45 -12.31 -14.26
N TYR A 219 37.43 -11.35 -13.36
CA TYR A 219 37.90 -11.54 -11.99
C TYR A 219 36.80 -12.11 -11.05
N SER A 220 35.52 -11.99 -11.38
CA SER A 220 34.45 -12.41 -10.47
C SER A 220 34.38 -13.92 -10.32
N GLN A 221 34.33 -14.38 -9.09
CA GLN A 221 33.92 -15.75 -8.79
C GLN A 221 32.43 -15.93 -9.01
N GLN A 222 32.04 -17.15 -9.42
CA GLN A 222 30.65 -17.54 -9.64
C GLN A 222 29.90 -17.72 -8.31
N CYS A 223 28.57 -17.74 -8.35
CA CYS A 223 27.71 -18.02 -7.20
C CYS A 223 27.89 -19.45 -6.63
N GLY A 224 28.19 -20.43 -7.50
CA GLY A 224 28.55 -21.79 -7.13
C GLY A 224 27.64 -22.41 -6.08
N SER A 225 28.21 -22.89 -5.00
CA SER A 225 27.48 -23.53 -3.89
C SER A 225 26.63 -22.53 -3.07
N ALA A 226 26.80 -21.23 -3.25
CA ALA A 226 26.01 -20.18 -2.61
C ALA A 226 24.83 -19.71 -3.47
N MET A 227 24.55 -20.33 -4.62
CA MET A 227 23.56 -19.85 -5.61
C MET A 227 22.18 -19.54 -5.02
N ASN A 228 21.74 -20.22 -3.95
CA ASN A 228 20.43 -20.02 -3.34
C ASN A 228 20.28 -18.66 -2.60
N TYR A 229 21.39 -18.02 -2.25
CA TYR A 229 21.43 -16.70 -1.59
C TYR A 229 22.43 -15.76 -2.26
N CYS A 230 22.75 -16.02 -3.53
CA CYS A 230 23.66 -15.25 -4.35
C CYS A 230 22.92 -14.54 -5.48
N LEU A 231 23.40 -13.37 -5.85
CA LEU A 231 22.98 -12.60 -7.02
C LEU A 231 24.17 -11.80 -7.55
N VAL A 232 23.98 -11.08 -8.64
CA VAL A 232 25.04 -10.27 -9.23
C VAL A 232 24.65 -8.79 -9.34
N ALA A 233 25.66 -7.91 -9.24
CA ALA A 233 25.54 -6.48 -9.50
C ALA A 233 26.74 -5.99 -10.31
N PRO A 234 26.69 -4.80 -10.94
CA PRO A 234 27.82 -4.26 -11.69
C PRO A 234 29.11 -4.19 -10.88
N GLY A 235 30.16 -4.82 -11.39
CA GLY A 235 31.45 -4.87 -10.70
C GLY A 235 32.41 -3.74 -11.08
N ASN A 236 32.27 -3.20 -12.30
CA ASN A 236 33.05 -2.04 -12.75
C ASN A 236 32.20 -0.78 -12.57
N VAL A 237 32.68 0.17 -11.78
CA VAL A 237 31.92 1.34 -11.31
C VAL A 237 32.68 2.63 -11.49
N VAL A 238 31.95 3.75 -11.48
CA VAL A 238 32.49 5.10 -11.40
C VAL A 238 32.18 5.65 -10.02
N PHE A 239 33.18 6.29 -9.39
CA PHE A 239 33.06 6.85 -8.04
C PHE A 239 33.81 8.18 -7.94
N ILE A 240 33.57 8.93 -6.87
CA ILE A 240 34.27 10.17 -6.57
C ILE A 240 35.62 9.83 -5.92
N ASP A 241 36.62 10.71 -6.05
CA ASP A 241 37.87 10.58 -5.32
C ASP A 241 37.59 10.28 -3.83
N PRO A 242 37.98 9.10 -3.33
CA PRO A 242 37.72 8.74 -1.92
C PRO A 242 38.44 9.67 -0.92
N GLN A 243 39.49 10.40 -1.36
CA GLN A 243 40.19 11.36 -0.53
C GLN A 243 39.58 12.78 -0.62
N ALA A 244 38.57 13.00 -1.47
CA ALA A 244 37.89 14.30 -1.59
C ALA A 244 37.27 14.72 -0.26
N LYS A 245 37.22 16.05 -0.04
CA LYS A 245 36.66 16.65 1.18
C LYS A 245 35.60 17.68 0.83
N VAL A 246 34.67 17.87 1.73
CA VAL A 246 33.69 18.97 1.61
C VAL A 246 34.41 20.30 1.51
N GLY A 247 34.11 21.09 0.47
CA GLY A 247 34.73 22.37 0.20
C GLY A 247 35.80 22.33 -0.89
N ASP A 248 36.20 21.14 -1.37
CA ASP A 248 37.09 21.02 -2.51
C ASP A 248 36.44 21.66 -3.75
N PRO A 249 37.22 22.39 -4.59
CA PRO A 249 36.66 23.15 -5.71
C PRO A 249 36.11 22.27 -6.85
N SER A 250 36.60 21.03 -6.95
CA SER A 250 36.16 20.03 -7.92
C SER A 250 36.42 18.63 -7.40
N TYR A 251 35.61 17.68 -7.85
CA TYR A 251 35.75 16.27 -7.50
C TYR A 251 36.13 15.48 -8.75
N ALA A 252 37.27 14.78 -8.69
CA ALA A 252 37.68 13.87 -9.74
C ALA A 252 36.79 12.61 -9.71
N LEU A 253 36.52 12.06 -10.88
CA LEU A 253 35.83 10.78 -11.04
C LEU A 253 36.88 9.71 -11.43
N TYR A 254 36.81 8.60 -10.75
CA TYR A 254 37.64 7.43 -10.98
C TYR A 254 36.81 6.24 -11.40
N GLN A 255 37.46 5.27 -12.01
CA GLN A 255 36.88 3.96 -12.33
C GLN A 255 37.64 2.89 -11.58
N GLY A 256 36.89 1.90 -11.09
CA GLY A 256 37.46 0.73 -10.43
C GLY A 256 36.62 -0.50 -10.67
N GLY A 257 37.21 -1.66 -10.42
CA GLY A 257 36.56 -2.96 -10.60
C GLY A 257 36.81 -3.88 -9.42
N GLY A 258 35.82 -4.67 -9.08
CA GLY A 258 35.85 -5.68 -8.00
C GLY A 258 34.46 -6.11 -7.58
N THR A 259 34.34 -7.35 -7.10
CA THR A 259 33.13 -7.81 -6.40
C THR A 259 32.88 -6.96 -5.14
N SER A 260 33.93 -6.32 -4.61
CA SER A 260 33.87 -5.33 -3.53
C SER A 260 32.97 -4.12 -3.85
N TYR A 261 32.76 -3.79 -5.12
CA TYR A 261 31.88 -2.69 -5.53
C TYR A 261 30.50 -3.16 -5.98
N ALA A 262 30.32 -4.46 -6.22
CA ALA A 262 29.03 -5.08 -6.46
C ALA A 262 28.25 -5.28 -5.13
N ALA A 263 28.90 -5.78 -4.10
CA ALA A 263 28.30 -6.06 -2.80
C ALA A 263 27.59 -4.85 -2.16
N PRO A 264 28.19 -3.64 -2.08
CA PRO A 264 27.55 -2.48 -1.45
C PRO A 264 26.31 -1.99 -2.21
N GLN A 265 26.16 -2.27 -3.50
CA GLN A 265 24.92 -1.97 -4.23
C GLN A 265 23.77 -2.83 -3.71
N VAL A 266 24.03 -4.08 -3.36
CA VAL A 266 23.04 -5.00 -2.74
C VAL A 266 22.76 -4.58 -1.30
N ALA A 267 23.77 -4.18 -0.53
CA ALA A 267 23.57 -3.62 0.82
C ALA A 267 22.69 -2.35 0.78
N GLY A 268 22.94 -1.47 -0.19
CA GLY A 268 22.07 -0.31 -0.45
C GLY A 268 20.65 -0.71 -0.85
N ALA A 269 20.48 -1.73 -1.69
CA ALA A 269 19.16 -2.25 -2.06
C ALA A 269 18.39 -2.79 -0.83
N ALA A 270 19.07 -3.50 0.07
CA ALA A 270 18.48 -3.97 1.32
C ALA A 270 17.99 -2.79 2.20
N ALA A 271 18.77 -1.70 2.26
CA ALA A 271 18.36 -0.50 2.97
C ALA A 271 17.14 0.18 2.33
N VAL A 272 17.08 0.25 1.00
CA VAL A 272 15.93 0.80 0.27
C VAL A 272 14.68 -0.04 0.51
N VAL A 273 14.77 -1.36 0.43
CA VAL A 273 13.65 -2.29 0.67
C VAL A 273 13.15 -2.18 2.12
N TRP A 274 14.06 -2.17 3.10
CA TRP A 274 13.67 -2.06 4.52
C TRP A 274 13.04 -0.71 4.86
N SER A 275 13.51 0.37 4.22
CA SER A 275 12.90 1.68 4.35
C SER A 275 11.48 1.73 3.75
N ALA A 276 11.25 1.02 2.63
CA ALA A 276 9.93 0.93 2.00
C ALA A 276 8.94 0.06 2.81
N PHE A 277 9.45 -1.00 3.44
CA PHE A 277 8.66 -1.99 4.17
C PHE A 277 9.28 -2.29 5.55
N PRO A 278 9.19 -1.35 6.52
CA PRO A 278 9.87 -1.46 7.81
C PRO A 278 9.34 -2.60 8.70
N TYR A 279 8.21 -3.20 8.35
CA TYR A 279 7.59 -4.34 9.03
C TYR A 279 8.16 -5.70 8.60
N LEU A 280 8.99 -5.76 7.54
CA LEU A 280 9.61 -6.99 7.08
C LEU A 280 10.81 -7.36 7.98
N ASN A 281 11.00 -8.66 8.17
CA ASN A 281 12.22 -9.19 8.80
C ASN A 281 13.35 -9.33 7.76
N ASN A 282 14.54 -9.72 8.22
CA ASN A 282 15.72 -9.88 7.37
C ASN A 282 15.53 -10.90 6.24
N ASP A 283 14.94 -12.07 6.55
CA ASP A 283 14.66 -13.09 5.53
C ASP A 283 13.71 -12.57 4.45
N GLN A 284 12.66 -11.84 4.83
CA GLN A 284 11.73 -11.25 3.89
C GLN A 284 12.38 -10.19 3.00
N VAL A 285 13.25 -9.34 3.56
CA VAL A 285 14.01 -8.37 2.76
C VAL A 285 14.94 -9.09 1.76
N ARG A 286 15.65 -10.15 2.22
CA ARG A 286 16.44 -11.01 1.35
C ARG A 286 15.61 -11.61 0.21
N GLN A 287 14.43 -12.13 0.53
CA GLN A 287 13.50 -12.71 -0.45
C GLN A 287 13.04 -11.68 -1.50
N LEU A 288 12.79 -10.43 -1.11
CA LEU A 288 12.43 -9.37 -2.05
C LEU A 288 13.59 -9.03 -2.99
N ILE A 289 14.82 -9.02 -2.49
CA ILE A 289 16.02 -8.75 -3.28
C ILE A 289 16.27 -9.88 -4.28
N LEU A 290 16.32 -11.11 -3.81
CA LEU A 290 16.59 -12.29 -4.64
C LEU A 290 15.45 -12.55 -5.62
N GLY A 291 14.21 -12.64 -5.15
CA GLY A 291 13.04 -12.87 -5.99
C GLY A 291 12.74 -11.72 -6.96
N GLY A 292 13.24 -10.50 -6.67
CA GLY A 292 13.16 -9.33 -7.53
C GLY A 292 14.24 -9.26 -8.60
N ALA A 293 15.31 -10.04 -8.49
CA ALA A 293 16.42 -10.02 -9.45
C ALA A 293 15.96 -10.38 -10.88
N LYS A 294 16.65 -9.84 -11.85
CA LYS A 294 16.46 -10.19 -13.26
C LYS A 294 17.24 -11.45 -13.57
N ASP A 295 16.54 -12.52 -13.91
CA ASP A 295 17.13 -13.79 -14.28
C ASP A 295 18.16 -13.66 -15.39
N LEU A 296 19.30 -14.32 -15.24
CA LEU A 296 20.40 -14.38 -16.18
C LEU A 296 20.92 -15.81 -16.27
N GLY A 297 21.46 -16.18 -17.43
CA GLY A 297 22.04 -17.51 -17.65
C GLY A 297 20.99 -18.58 -17.93
N ALA A 298 21.05 -19.69 -17.20
CA ALA A 298 20.03 -20.73 -17.28
C ALA A 298 18.74 -20.26 -16.58
N PRO A 299 17.56 -20.63 -17.09
CA PRO A 299 16.31 -20.20 -16.47
C PRO A 299 16.20 -20.59 -14.99
N GLY A 300 15.93 -19.61 -14.14
CA GLY A 300 15.87 -19.78 -12.69
C GLY A 300 17.22 -19.60 -12.00
N VAL A 301 17.37 -20.17 -10.81
CA VAL A 301 18.61 -20.05 -10.02
C VAL A 301 19.68 -20.94 -10.60
N ASP A 302 20.86 -20.37 -10.93
CA ASP A 302 21.98 -21.11 -11.47
C ASP A 302 23.32 -20.84 -10.74
N ALA A 303 24.31 -21.69 -11.00
CA ALA A 303 25.61 -21.64 -10.32
C ALA A 303 26.48 -20.44 -10.76
N VAL A 304 26.20 -19.78 -11.87
CA VAL A 304 27.00 -18.66 -12.38
C VAL A 304 26.49 -17.33 -11.79
N PHE A 305 25.19 -17.08 -11.93
CA PHE A 305 24.56 -15.78 -11.59
C PHE A 305 23.67 -15.83 -10.35
N GLY A 306 23.48 -17.01 -9.72
CA GLY A 306 22.54 -17.17 -8.63
C GLY A 306 21.11 -16.83 -9.07
N TRP A 307 20.49 -15.84 -8.44
CA TRP A 307 19.17 -15.30 -8.77
C TRP A 307 19.19 -14.30 -9.94
N GLY A 308 20.39 -13.93 -10.44
CA GLY A 308 20.55 -13.00 -11.54
C GLY A 308 20.93 -11.58 -11.12
N LEU A 309 20.65 -10.59 -11.98
CA LEU A 309 21.02 -9.20 -11.77
C LEU A 309 20.08 -8.48 -10.80
N LEU A 310 20.64 -7.81 -9.82
CA LEU A 310 19.93 -6.93 -8.88
C LEU A 310 19.01 -5.94 -9.61
N ASP A 311 17.73 -5.91 -9.24
CA ASP A 311 16.77 -4.86 -9.62
C ASP A 311 16.21 -4.18 -8.35
N VAL A 312 16.77 -3.04 -8.02
CA VAL A 312 16.42 -2.27 -6.80
C VAL A 312 14.98 -1.79 -6.84
N THR A 313 14.52 -1.33 -7.99
CA THR A 313 13.15 -0.81 -8.13
C THR A 313 12.13 -1.93 -7.93
N ARG A 314 12.35 -3.08 -8.56
CA ARG A 314 11.45 -4.22 -8.41
C ARG A 314 11.44 -4.74 -6.97
N ALA A 315 12.58 -4.87 -6.32
CA ALA A 315 12.66 -5.27 -4.91
C ALA A 315 11.93 -4.28 -3.99
N ALA A 316 12.06 -2.97 -4.24
CA ALA A 316 11.40 -1.92 -3.46
C ALA A 316 9.89 -1.76 -3.74
N MET A 317 9.35 -2.43 -4.76
CA MET A 317 7.92 -2.47 -5.07
C MET A 317 7.15 -3.58 -4.35
N GLY A 318 7.80 -4.40 -3.54
CA GLY A 318 7.23 -5.53 -2.82
C GLY A 318 7.69 -6.88 -3.37
N PRO A 319 7.21 -7.99 -2.80
CA PRO A 319 7.57 -9.32 -3.27
C PRO A 319 7.13 -9.54 -4.73
N SER A 320 7.93 -10.29 -5.47
CA SER A 320 7.61 -10.74 -6.83
C SER A 320 7.62 -12.25 -6.98
N ASN A 321 8.16 -12.98 -5.98
CA ASN A 321 8.23 -14.44 -5.99
C ASN A 321 8.14 -15.00 -4.57
N PHE A 322 7.20 -15.91 -4.34
CA PHE A 322 7.08 -16.70 -3.10
C PHE A 322 7.74 -18.07 -3.29
N ALA A 323 9.06 -18.07 -3.47
CA ALA A 323 9.85 -19.28 -3.73
C ALA A 323 10.21 -20.06 -2.45
N TRP A 324 10.15 -19.42 -1.29
CA TRP A 324 10.61 -19.99 0.00
C TRP A 324 9.46 -20.45 0.92
N GLY A 325 8.27 -20.71 0.35
CA GLY A 325 7.06 -21.05 1.11
C GLY A 325 6.16 -19.85 1.35
N ASP A 326 5.29 -19.94 2.35
CA ASP A 326 4.30 -18.90 2.64
C ASP A 326 4.94 -17.60 3.14
N PHE A 327 4.56 -16.50 2.50
CA PHE A 327 5.00 -15.16 2.88
C PHE A 327 4.00 -14.55 3.89
N SER A 328 4.43 -14.48 5.15
CA SER A 328 3.59 -14.02 6.26
C SER A 328 3.93 -12.58 6.66
N VAL A 329 2.94 -11.69 6.66
CA VAL A 329 3.10 -10.30 7.11
C VAL A 329 2.03 -9.88 8.09
N ALA A 330 2.45 -9.11 9.12
CA ALA A 330 1.56 -8.50 10.09
C ALA A 330 2.02 -7.06 10.40
N PHE A 331 1.16 -6.08 10.16
CA PHE A 331 1.48 -4.68 10.37
C PHE A 331 0.23 -3.84 10.63
N SER A 332 0.42 -2.60 11.05
CA SER A 332 -0.61 -1.55 11.15
C SER A 332 -0.40 -0.50 10.04
N GLY A 333 -1.45 0.25 9.72
CA GLY A 333 -1.42 1.22 8.61
C GLY A 333 -1.62 0.58 7.24
N ASN A 334 -1.19 1.25 6.18
CA ASN A 334 -1.41 0.80 4.80
C ASN A 334 -0.09 0.48 4.10
N SER A 335 -0.08 -0.59 3.32
CA SER A 335 1.05 -0.98 2.47
C SER A 335 0.56 -1.36 1.08
N VAL A 336 1.36 -1.08 0.06
CA VAL A 336 1.03 -1.39 -1.34
C VAL A 336 2.16 -2.18 -1.97
N TRP A 337 1.86 -3.39 -2.45
CA TRP A 337 2.75 -4.19 -3.27
C TRP A 337 2.37 -4.01 -4.73
N ARG A 338 3.35 -3.66 -5.55
CA ARG A 338 3.14 -3.24 -6.95
C ARG A 338 3.70 -4.23 -7.97
N ASN A 339 4.26 -5.35 -7.52
CA ASN A 339 4.71 -6.41 -8.42
C ASN A 339 3.60 -7.43 -8.66
N GLU A 340 3.58 -8.03 -9.86
CA GLU A 340 2.98 -9.33 -10.05
C GLU A 340 3.77 -10.34 -9.22
N ILE A 341 3.08 -11.20 -8.46
CA ILE A 341 3.71 -12.15 -7.54
C ILE A 341 3.49 -13.56 -8.07
N VAL A 342 4.58 -14.28 -8.31
CA VAL A 342 4.59 -15.69 -8.73
C VAL A 342 5.12 -16.59 -7.62
N GLY A 343 5.21 -17.90 -7.87
CA GLY A 343 5.82 -18.89 -6.95
C GLY A 343 4.84 -19.91 -6.42
N SER A 344 5.35 -20.83 -5.62
CA SER A 344 4.58 -21.94 -5.03
C SER A 344 4.09 -21.67 -3.60
N GLY A 345 4.68 -20.69 -2.91
CA GLY A 345 4.23 -20.26 -1.58
C GLY A 345 2.93 -19.47 -1.62
N GLY A 346 2.31 -19.28 -0.45
CA GLY A 346 1.07 -18.54 -0.25
C GLY A 346 1.29 -17.18 0.41
N LEU A 347 0.19 -16.48 0.70
CA LEU A 347 0.18 -15.21 1.42
C LEU A 347 -0.58 -15.34 2.74
N ILE A 348 0.05 -15.00 3.85
CA ILE A 348 -0.62 -14.90 5.15
C ILE A 348 -0.59 -13.44 5.60
N LYS A 349 -1.78 -12.80 5.64
CA LYS A 349 -1.93 -11.40 6.04
C LYS A 349 -2.55 -11.30 7.42
N GLY A 350 -1.73 -10.87 8.39
CA GLY A 350 -2.13 -10.56 9.77
C GLY A 350 -2.01 -9.06 10.09
N GLY A 351 -2.26 -8.71 11.37
CA GLY A 351 -2.22 -7.32 11.86
C GLY A 351 -3.39 -6.48 11.35
N SER A 352 -3.59 -5.30 11.95
CA SER A 352 -4.74 -4.42 11.68
C SER A 352 -4.65 -3.62 10.37
N GLY A 353 -3.50 -3.60 9.71
CA GLY A 353 -3.25 -2.82 8.51
C GLY A 353 -3.93 -3.36 7.25
N ILE A 354 -3.95 -2.54 6.20
CA ILE A 354 -4.45 -2.90 4.87
C ILE A 354 -3.29 -3.12 3.92
N LEU A 355 -3.23 -4.31 3.33
CA LEU A 355 -2.32 -4.63 2.24
C LEU A 355 -3.06 -4.51 0.91
N THR A 356 -2.54 -3.70 -0.01
CA THR A 356 -3.02 -3.63 -1.38
C THR A 356 -2.10 -4.42 -2.31
N LEU A 357 -2.65 -5.37 -3.05
CA LEU A 357 -2.02 -6.01 -4.19
C LEU A 357 -2.43 -5.25 -5.45
N ALA A 358 -1.55 -4.41 -5.97
CA ALA A 358 -1.84 -3.56 -7.13
C ALA A 358 -1.81 -4.35 -8.45
N GLU A 359 -1.06 -5.45 -8.48
CA GLU A 359 -0.95 -6.38 -9.60
C GLU A 359 -1.50 -7.76 -9.24
N ALA A 360 -1.61 -8.65 -10.23
CA ALA A 360 -2.17 -9.97 -10.05
C ALA A 360 -1.30 -10.87 -9.14
N GLY A 361 -1.93 -11.59 -8.23
CA GLY A 361 -1.31 -12.69 -7.49
C GLY A 361 -1.39 -13.99 -8.30
N ARG A 362 -0.29 -14.38 -8.94
CA ARG A 362 -0.19 -15.63 -9.74
C ARG A 362 0.46 -16.80 -9.00
N PHE A 363 0.82 -16.60 -7.75
CA PHE A 363 1.32 -17.66 -6.89
C PHE A 363 0.24 -18.73 -6.63
N THR A 364 0.68 -19.95 -6.33
CA THR A 364 -0.21 -21.12 -6.26
C THR A 364 -0.50 -21.59 -4.84
N GLY A 365 0.29 -21.19 -3.85
CA GLY A 365 -0.01 -21.44 -2.43
C GLY A 365 -1.20 -20.59 -1.96
N ASP A 366 -1.87 -21.02 -0.90
CA ASP A 366 -3.11 -20.42 -0.42
C ASP A 366 -2.93 -18.98 0.08
N THR A 367 -3.96 -18.14 -0.10
CA THR A 367 -4.04 -16.83 0.52
C THR A 367 -4.92 -16.89 1.75
N ARG A 368 -4.41 -16.42 2.89
CA ARG A 368 -5.15 -16.31 4.14
C ARG A 368 -5.09 -14.90 4.70
N VAL A 369 -6.25 -14.33 4.99
CA VAL A 369 -6.38 -13.01 5.63
C VAL A 369 -6.90 -13.22 7.04
N ASP A 370 -5.98 -13.23 8.00
CA ASP A 370 -6.27 -13.51 9.41
C ASP A 370 -6.81 -12.27 10.15
N ALA A 371 -6.36 -11.07 9.74
CA ALA A 371 -6.80 -9.82 10.35
C ALA A 371 -6.55 -8.61 9.43
N GLY A 372 -7.23 -7.50 9.71
CA GLY A 372 -7.14 -6.25 8.96
C GLY A 372 -7.73 -6.37 7.56
N GLY A 373 -7.01 -5.89 6.55
CA GLY A 373 -7.53 -5.84 5.20
C GLY A 373 -6.57 -6.32 4.11
N LEU A 374 -7.15 -6.90 3.04
CA LEU A 374 -6.47 -7.20 1.78
C LEU A 374 -7.27 -6.60 0.62
N ASP A 375 -6.67 -5.64 -0.09
CA ASP A 375 -7.23 -5.02 -1.30
C ASP A 375 -6.60 -5.69 -2.53
N VAL A 376 -7.37 -6.53 -3.22
CA VAL A 376 -6.96 -7.26 -4.44
C VAL A 376 -7.52 -6.54 -5.65
N ARG A 377 -6.65 -5.95 -6.47
CA ARG A 377 -7.08 -5.12 -7.62
C ARG A 377 -7.18 -5.86 -8.94
N LYS A 378 -6.38 -6.91 -9.14
CA LYS A 378 -6.31 -7.64 -10.42
C LYS A 378 -6.49 -9.16 -10.29
N GLY A 379 -7.00 -9.62 -9.14
CA GLY A 379 -7.30 -11.03 -8.88
C GLY A 379 -6.15 -11.82 -8.24
N LEU A 380 -6.49 -13.06 -7.87
CA LEU A 380 -5.60 -14.06 -7.26
C LEU A 380 -5.78 -15.41 -7.97
N ARG A 381 -4.68 -16.11 -8.21
CA ARG A 381 -4.75 -17.50 -8.72
C ARG A 381 -5.06 -18.52 -7.62
N SER A 382 -4.64 -18.22 -6.40
CA SER A 382 -4.73 -19.11 -5.23
C SER A 382 -6.16 -19.24 -4.68
N ASN A 383 -6.39 -20.21 -3.80
CA ASN A 383 -7.52 -20.18 -2.89
C ASN A 383 -7.42 -18.98 -1.95
N LEU A 384 -8.55 -18.52 -1.44
CA LEU A 384 -8.63 -17.42 -0.49
C LEU A 384 -9.46 -17.81 0.72
N ALA A 385 -8.91 -17.64 1.93
CA ALA A 385 -9.62 -17.73 3.19
C ALA A 385 -9.63 -16.36 3.89
N VAL A 386 -10.82 -15.90 4.27
CA VAL A 386 -11.04 -14.63 4.99
C VAL A 386 -11.54 -14.96 6.38
N ALA A 387 -10.73 -14.69 7.40
CA ALA A 387 -11.10 -14.93 8.80
C ALA A 387 -12.15 -13.93 9.29
N ASP A 388 -12.83 -14.29 10.38
CA ASP A 388 -13.77 -13.39 11.07
C ASP A 388 -13.06 -12.09 11.48
N GLY A 389 -13.73 -10.95 11.28
CA GLY A 389 -13.16 -9.61 11.50
C GLY A 389 -12.22 -9.09 10.40
N ALA A 390 -11.74 -9.94 9.50
CA ALA A 390 -10.93 -9.52 8.36
C ALA A 390 -11.78 -8.99 7.19
N THR A 391 -11.19 -8.18 6.32
CA THR A 391 -11.87 -7.61 5.14
C THR A 391 -11.06 -7.83 3.88
N VAL A 392 -11.71 -8.29 2.82
CA VAL A 392 -11.14 -8.36 1.47
C VAL A 392 -11.94 -7.47 0.52
N TRP A 393 -11.27 -6.56 -0.17
CA TRP A 393 -11.80 -5.85 -1.35
C TRP A 393 -11.37 -6.63 -2.57
N ALA A 394 -12.34 -7.20 -3.28
CA ALA A 394 -12.10 -8.20 -4.31
C ALA A 394 -12.44 -7.66 -5.69
N SER A 395 -11.40 -7.53 -6.53
CA SER A 395 -11.55 -7.15 -7.94
C SER A 395 -10.80 -8.12 -8.85
N GLY A 396 -11.35 -8.41 -10.03
CA GLY A 396 -10.75 -9.29 -11.02
C GLY A 396 -10.99 -10.79 -10.76
N ALA A 397 -10.19 -11.63 -11.37
CA ALA A 397 -10.38 -13.08 -11.36
C ALA A 397 -9.72 -13.78 -10.16
N PHE A 398 -10.49 -14.56 -9.42
CA PHE A 398 -10.03 -15.47 -8.37
C PHE A 398 -10.05 -16.90 -8.93
N GLY A 399 -8.86 -17.48 -9.10
CA GLY A 399 -8.69 -18.78 -9.75
C GLY A 399 -9.04 -19.98 -8.88
N GLY A 400 -8.96 -19.84 -7.56
CA GLY A 400 -9.25 -20.88 -6.57
C GLY A 400 -10.63 -20.77 -5.93
N ASN A 401 -10.80 -21.51 -4.83
CA ASN A 401 -11.98 -21.42 -3.98
C ASN A 401 -11.88 -20.21 -3.04
N VAL A 402 -13.03 -19.67 -2.62
CA VAL A 402 -13.12 -18.60 -1.63
C VAL A 402 -13.93 -19.06 -0.42
N ALA A 403 -13.32 -19.04 0.76
CA ALA A 403 -13.96 -19.28 2.05
C ALA A 403 -14.02 -17.96 2.83
N ASN A 404 -15.23 -17.45 3.08
CA ASN A 404 -15.46 -16.16 3.73
C ASN A 404 -16.14 -16.31 5.09
N SER A 405 -15.39 -16.02 6.15
CA SER A 405 -15.94 -15.85 7.50
C SER A 405 -15.93 -14.38 7.96
N GLY A 406 -15.21 -13.50 7.23
CA GLY A 406 -15.12 -12.08 7.45
C GLY A 406 -15.97 -11.26 6.47
N ARG A 407 -15.39 -10.24 5.87
CA ARG A 407 -16.04 -9.37 4.88
C ARG A 407 -15.39 -9.55 3.51
N PHE A 408 -16.17 -9.97 2.53
CA PHE A 408 -15.75 -10.05 1.14
C PHE A 408 -16.56 -9.03 0.32
N LEU A 409 -15.91 -7.96 -0.12
CA LEU A 409 -16.53 -6.82 -0.79
C LEU A 409 -16.16 -6.80 -2.27
N VAL A 410 -17.14 -7.02 -3.13
CA VAL A 410 -16.96 -7.05 -4.59
C VAL A 410 -16.70 -5.64 -5.12
N GLY A 411 -15.72 -5.48 -6.00
CA GLY A 411 -15.39 -4.19 -6.62
C GLY A 411 -16.48 -3.70 -7.57
N ALA A 412 -16.76 -2.40 -7.56
CA ALA A 412 -17.82 -1.81 -8.38
C ALA A 412 -17.47 -1.79 -9.87
N SER A 413 -16.24 -1.36 -10.22
CA SER A 413 -15.83 -1.16 -11.63
C SER A 413 -15.20 -2.41 -12.26
N ASN A 414 -14.69 -3.32 -11.44
CA ASN A 414 -14.08 -4.57 -11.86
C ASN A 414 -14.53 -5.66 -10.87
N PRO A 415 -15.78 -6.16 -11.01
CA PRO A 415 -16.34 -7.12 -10.07
C PRO A 415 -15.53 -8.41 -10.04
N ALA A 416 -15.46 -9.02 -8.87
CA ALA A 416 -14.79 -10.29 -8.70
C ALA A 416 -15.51 -11.41 -9.46
N THR A 417 -14.71 -12.29 -10.09
CA THR A 417 -15.16 -13.58 -10.62
C THR A 417 -14.42 -14.70 -9.93
N ILE A 418 -15.08 -15.77 -9.54
CA ILE A 418 -14.50 -16.92 -8.84
C ILE A 418 -14.58 -18.16 -9.74
N ALA A 419 -13.43 -18.73 -10.09
CA ALA A 419 -13.39 -19.94 -10.90
C ALA A 419 -13.78 -21.21 -10.11
N GLY A 420 -13.43 -21.26 -8.83
CA GLY A 420 -13.79 -22.32 -7.91
C GLY A 420 -15.15 -22.11 -7.23
N ASN A 421 -15.28 -22.63 -6.03
CA ASN A 421 -16.46 -22.51 -5.20
C ASN A 421 -16.37 -21.30 -4.26
N PHE A 422 -17.51 -20.76 -3.88
CA PHE A 422 -17.66 -19.76 -2.83
C PHE A 422 -18.38 -20.35 -1.62
N GLN A 423 -17.79 -20.22 -0.46
CA GLN A 423 -18.41 -20.64 0.81
C GLN A 423 -18.40 -19.49 1.80
N GLN A 424 -19.57 -19.07 2.26
CA GLN A 424 -19.69 -18.08 3.33
C GLN A 424 -20.27 -18.70 4.59
N SER A 425 -19.58 -18.48 5.71
CA SER A 425 -20.02 -18.91 7.04
C SER A 425 -21.10 -17.99 7.62
N ALA A 426 -21.67 -18.38 8.77
CA ALA A 426 -22.67 -17.60 9.48
C ALA A 426 -22.16 -16.23 9.98
N SER A 427 -20.86 -16.08 10.25
CA SER A 427 -20.25 -14.79 10.59
C SER A 427 -19.92 -13.94 9.37
N GLY A 428 -19.88 -14.54 8.18
CA GLY A 428 -19.45 -13.89 6.95
C GLY A 428 -20.41 -12.80 6.46
N ASN A 429 -19.84 -11.84 5.75
CA ASN A 429 -20.55 -10.76 5.09
C ASN A 429 -20.07 -10.62 3.64
N LEU A 430 -20.97 -10.83 2.68
CA LEU A 430 -20.74 -10.56 1.27
C LEU A 430 -21.31 -9.17 0.92
N GLY A 431 -20.44 -8.26 0.46
CA GLY A 431 -20.86 -6.95 -0.02
C GLY A 431 -20.81 -6.88 -1.55
N VAL A 432 -21.93 -6.49 -2.17
CA VAL A 432 -22.09 -6.43 -3.63
C VAL A 432 -22.67 -5.07 -4.04
N TRP A 433 -22.12 -4.46 -5.07
CA TRP A 433 -22.67 -3.27 -5.68
C TRP A 433 -23.82 -3.64 -6.62
N LEU A 434 -24.88 -2.84 -6.62
CA LEU A 434 -25.96 -2.99 -7.60
C LEU A 434 -25.40 -2.85 -9.02
N GLY A 435 -25.75 -3.79 -9.89
CA GLY A 435 -25.23 -3.86 -11.26
C GLY A 435 -23.84 -4.52 -11.40
N SER A 436 -23.21 -4.94 -10.30
CA SER A 436 -21.89 -5.60 -10.31
C SER A 436 -21.94 -6.92 -9.52
N PRO A 437 -22.67 -7.95 -10.01
CA PRO A 437 -22.89 -9.19 -9.29
C PRO A 437 -21.60 -10.01 -9.13
N LEU A 438 -21.50 -10.78 -8.05
CA LEU A 438 -20.45 -11.80 -7.89
C LEU A 438 -20.73 -12.97 -8.84
N GLN A 439 -19.78 -13.27 -9.72
CA GLN A 439 -19.87 -14.40 -10.65
C GLN A 439 -19.04 -15.58 -10.13
N ILE A 440 -19.62 -16.78 -10.07
CA ILE A 440 -18.97 -17.99 -9.55
C ILE A 440 -19.16 -19.11 -10.58
N ASN A 441 -18.07 -19.69 -11.08
CA ASN A 441 -18.13 -20.81 -12.00
C ASN A 441 -18.48 -22.14 -11.28
N GLY A 442 -18.03 -22.30 -10.05
CA GLY A 442 -18.40 -23.41 -9.18
C GLY A 442 -19.72 -23.20 -8.47
N SER A 443 -19.87 -23.83 -7.32
CA SER A 443 -21.05 -23.70 -6.44
C SER A 443 -20.89 -22.57 -5.41
N ALA A 444 -22.01 -22.03 -4.93
CA ALA A 444 -22.07 -21.10 -3.83
C ALA A 444 -22.84 -21.70 -2.64
N SER A 445 -22.19 -21.76 -1.47
CA SER A 445 -22.85 -22.05 -0.21
C SER A 445 -22.91 -20.77 0.62
N VAL A 446 -24.12 -20.23 0.84
CA VAL A 446 -24.30 -18.90 1.44
C VAL A 446 -24.96 -18.96 2.81
N ALA A 447 -24.45 -18.15 3.74
CA ALA A 447 -24.97 -17.95 5.08
C ALA A 447 -24.64 -16.51 5.54
N GLY A 448 -24.93 -16.14 6.78
CA GLY A 448 -24.54 -14.85 7.36
C GLY A 448 -25.25 -13.66 6.71
N THR A 449 -24.48 -12.62 6.36
CA THR A 449 -25.02 -11.34 5.89
C THR A 449 -24.74 -11.10 4.40
N MET A 450 -25.76 -10.62 3.68
CA MET A 450 -25.62 -9.94 2.39
C MET A 450 -25.67 -8.42 2.61
N SER A 451 -24.69 -7.68 2.13
CA SER A 451 -24.64 -6.22 2.18
C SER A 451 -24.74 -5.63 0.77
N ILE A 452 -25.70 -4.74 0.56
CA ILE A 452 -25.83 -3.99 -0.69
C ILE A 452 -25.01 -2.72 -0.57
N LEU A 453 -24.06 -2.56 -1.49
CA LEU A 453 -23.19 -1.41 -1.59
C LEU A 453 -23.76 -0.46 -2.67
N GLY A 454 -23.98 0.80 -2.30
CA GLY A 454 -24.61 1.80 -3.18
C GLY A 454 -26.14 1.79 -3.17
N VAL A 455 -26.69 2.65 -4.01
CA VAL A 455 -28.14 2.84 -4.15
C VAL A 455 -28.50 2.79 -5.64
N ARG A 456 -29.73 2.35 -5.93
CA ARG A 456 -30.28 2.41 -7.28
C ARG A 456 -30.70 3.86 -7.57
N SER A 457 -30.33 4.40 -8.71
CA SER A 457 -30.79 5.70 -9.21
C SER A 457 -32.11 5.57 -10.00
N GLY A 458 -32.89 6.66 -10.04
CA GLY A 458 -34.12 6.75 -10.80
C GLY A 458 -35.34 6.15 -10.09
N TYR A 459 -36.50 6.30 -10.74
CA TYR A 459 -37.78 5.80 -10.24
C TYR A 459 -37.86 4.27 -10.31
N THR A 460 -38.37 3.65 -9.28
CA THR A 460 -38.50 2.19 -9.20
C THR A 460 -39.93 1.82 -8.75
N THR A 461 -40.69 1.14 -9.60
CA THR A 461 -41.93 0.46 -9.26
C THR A 461 -41.63 -0.89 -8.61
N SER A 462 -40.89 -1.72 -9.35
CA SER A 462 -40.31 -2.98 -8.89
C SER A 462 -39.01 -3.24 -9.67
N ALA A 463 -38.05 -3.88 -9.05
CA ALA A 463 -36.82 -4.31 -9.70
C ALA A 463 -36.35 -5.65 -9.14
N LYS A 464 -35.70 -6.43 -10.01
CA LYS A 464 -35.02 -7.65 -9.66
C LYS A 464 -33.58 -7.55 -10.11
N GLU A 465 -32.66 -7.43 -9.17
CA GLU A 465 -31.23 -7.24 -9.44
C GLU A 465 -30.47 -8.50 -9.03
N THR A 466 -29.68 -9.06 -9.94
CA THR A 466 -28.80 -10.19 -9.60
C THR A 466 -27.65 -9.71 -8.73
N LEU A 467 -27.47 -10.33 -7.57
CA LEU A 467 -26.38 -10.07 -6.64
C LEU A 467 -25.26 -11.11 -6.75
N LEU A 468 -25.63 -12.37 -6.97
CA LEU A 468 -24.72 -13.49 -7.10
C LEU A 468 -25.24 -14.46 -8.15
N SER A 469 -24.34 -14.99 -8.98
CA SER A 469 -24.61 -16.07 -9.92
C SER A 469 -23.61 -17.18 -9.71
N ALA A 470 -24.04 -18.43 -9.60
CA ALA A 470 -23.18 -19.62 -9.42
C ALA A 470 -23.61 -20.73 -10.38
N ASN A 471 -22.74 -21.07 -11.34
CA ASN A 471 -23.03 -22.08 -12.35
C ASN A 471 -23.22 -23.47 -11.77
N GLY A 472 -22.51 -23.79 -10.67
CA GLY A 472 -22.62 -25.05 -9.93
C GLY A 472 -23.79 -25.08 -8.91
N GLY A 473 -24.61 -24.03 -8.89
CA GLY A 473 -25.77 -23.90 -8.02
C GLY A 473 -25.52 -23.13 -6.71
N VAL A 474 -26.61 -22.62 -6.15
CA VAL A 474 -26.66 -21.90 -4.87
C VAL A 474 -27.31 -22.78 -3.82
N SER A 475 -26.70 -22.88 -2.64
CA SER A 475 -27.21 -23.58 -1.47
C SER A 475 -27.19 -22.70 -0.24
N GLY A 476 -28.09 -22.93 0.72
CA GLY A 476 -28.24 -22.10 1.92
C GLY A 476 -29.02 -20.81 1.66
N SER A 477 -28.98 -19.90 2.63
CA SER A 477 -29.56 -18.56 2.53
C SER A 477 -28.84 -17.59 3.45
N PHE A 478 -28.79 -16.33 3.09
CA PHE A 478 -28.29 -15.27 3.97
C PHE A 478 -29.29 -15.05 5.13
N ALA A 479 -28.77 -14.98 6.34
CA ALA A 479 -29.56 -14.75 7.55
C ALA A 479 -30.04 -13.29 7.66
N SER A 480 -29.32 -12.35 7.07
CA SER A 480 -29.66 -10.93 7.08
C SER A 480 -29.27 -10.21 5.80
N LEU A 481 -30.06 -9.19 5.45
CA LEU A 481 -29.80 -8.23 4.40
C LEU A 481 -29.47 -6.88 5.04
N LYS A 482 -28.32 -6.28 4.65
CA LYS A 482 -27.96 -4.89 4.97
C LYS A 482 -27.99 -4.09 3.68
N ALA A 483 -28.92 -3.15 3.58
CA ALA A 483 -29.02 -2.20 2.49
C ALA A 483 -29.00 -0.77 3.05
N ALA A 484 -28.83 0.23 2.19
CA ALA A 484 -29.01 1.62 2.58
C ALA A 484 -30.44 1.80 3.13
N PRO A 485 -30.63 2.55 4.22
CA PRO A 485 -31.96 2.86 4.74
C PRO A 485 -32.79 3.53 3.63
N ASN A 486 -34.04 3.13 3.50
CA ASN A 486 -34.97 3.76 2.58
C ASN A 486 -36.38 3.73 3.20
N VAL A 487 -37.15 4.78 2.97
CA VAL A 487 -38.51 4.93 3.55
C VAL A 487 -39.57 4.44 2.57
N PHE A 488 -39.32 4.56 1.27
CA PHE A 488 -40.32 4.30 0.23
C PHE A 488 -40.00 3.10 -0.66
N LEU A 489 -38.89 2.40 -0.38
CA LEU A 489 -38.51 1.17 -1.08
C LEU A 489 -38.31 0.07 -0.03
N ASP A 490 -38.86 -1.09 -0.29
CA ASP A 490 -38.62 -2.33 0.45
C ASP A 490 -37.68 -3.22 -0.35
N ALA A 491 -36.75 -3.89 0.33
CA ALA A 491 -35.76 -4.74 -0.28
C ALA A 491 -35.73 -6.11 0.39
N SER A 492 -35.84 -7.17 -0.39
CA SER A 492 -35.78 -8.55 0.10
C SER A 492 -34.93 -9.43 -0.80
N LEU A 493 -34.35 -10.51 -0.23
CA LEU A 493 -33.58 -11.48 -1.00
C LEU A 493 -34.51 -12.54 -1.62
N GLY A 494 -34.27 -12.84 -2.88
CA GLY A 494 -34.87 -13.95 -3.60
C GLY A 494 -33.78 -14.91 -4.08
N TYR A 495 -34.18 -16.18 -4.23
CA TYR A 495 -33.27 -17.25 -4.63
C TYR A 495 -33.87 -18.08 -5.76
N ASP A 496 -33.02 -18.51 -6.68
CA ASP A 496 -33.28 -19.63 -7.56
C ASP A 496 -32.10 -20.62 -7.50
N PRO A 497 -32.13 -21.74 -8.23
CA PRO A 497 -31.06 -22.76 -8.14
C PRO A 497 -29.64 -22.25 -8.41
N THR A 498 -29.48 -21.14 -9.14
CA THR A 498 -28.18 -20.61 -9.59
C THR A 498 -27.95 -19.14 -9.24
N HIS A 499 -28.95 -18.45 -8.66
CA HIS A 499 -28.81 -17.01 -8.40
C HIS A 499 -29.34 -16.61 -7.04
N VAL A 500 -28.78 -15.48 -6.54
CA VAL A 500 -29.36 -14.69 -5.46
C VAL A 500 -29.72 -13.32 -6.02
N PHE A 501 -30.94 -12.87 -5.77
CA PHE A 501 -31.49 -11.60 -6.25
C PHE A 501 -31.80 -10.66 -5.10
N LEU A 502 -31.72 -9.37 -5.37
CA LEU A 502 -32.40 -8.33 -4.61
C LEU A 502 -33.72 -8.01 -5.31
N ASN A 503 -34.83 -8.27 -4.64
CA ASN A 503 -36.14 -7.79 -5.06
C ASN A 503 -36.37 -6.44 -4.39
N ILE A 504 -36.60 -5.40 -5.18
CA ILE A 504 -36.89 -4.05 -4.70
C ILE A 504 -38.31 -3.72 -5.12
N ASN A 505 -39.14 -3.32 -4.17
CA ASN A 505 -40.53 -2.95 -4.42
C ASN A 505 -40.79 -1.56 -3.83
N ARG A 506 -41.62 -0.77 -4.51
CA ARG A 506 -42.10 0.49 -4.01
C ARG A 506 -43.06 0.26 -2.84
N ILE A 507 -42.90 1.02 -1.78
CA ILE A 507 -43.84 1.12 -0.68
C ILE A 507 -44.86 2.20 -1.03
N ASP A 508 -46.14 1.94 -0.80
CA ASP A 508 -47.22 2.93 -0.89
C ASP A 508 -46.94 4.09 0.07
N VAL A 509 -46.81 5.31 -0.50
CA VAL A 509 -46.43 6.51 0.26
C VAL A 509 -47.48 6.81 1.35
N SER A 510 -48.74 6.60 1.05
CA SER A 510 -49.83 6.82 2.02
C SER A 510 -49.81 5.84 3.22
N LYS A 511 -49.26 4.63 3.03
CA LYS A 511 -49.06 3.65 4.11
C LYS A 511 -47.82 3.96 4.94
N ALA A 512 -46.78 4.51 4.33
CA ALA A 512 -45.53 4.90 5.01
C ALA A 512 -45.76 6.07 6.00
N VAL A 513 -46.78 6.90 5.77
CA VAL A 513 -47.13 8.10 6.58
C VAL A 513 -47.34 7.79 8.04
N ALA A 514 -47.94 6.66 8.36
CA ALA A 514 -48.19 6.27 9.78
C ALA A 514 -46.90 6.12 10.59
N ALA A 515 -45.81 5.66 9.93
CA ALA A 515 -44.48 5.53 10.52
C ALA A 515 -43.70 6.88 10.56
N LEU A 516 -44.13 7.88 9.78
CA LEU A 516 -43.48 9.18 9.67
C LEU A 516 -43.98 10.22 10.66
N GLY A 517 -45.06 9.93 11.39
CA GLY A 517 -45.67 10.86 12.38
C GLY A 517 -46.16 12.17 11.77
N LEU A 518 -46.64 12.15 10.50
CA LEU A 518 -47.11 13.34 9.77
C LEU A 518 -48.52 13.78 10.23
N ASP A 519 -48.71 15.07 10.22
CA ASP A 519 -50.02 15.74 10.42
C ASP A 519 -50.89 15.70 9.16
N GLY A 520 -52.10 16.32 9.24
CA GLY A 520 -53.07 16.31 8.16
C GLY A 520 -52.56 16.84 6.80
N VAL A 521 -51.62 17.77 6.81
CA VAL A 521 -51.05 18.33 5.58
C VAL A 521 -50.06 17.34 4.95
N GLY A 522 -49.17 16.79 5.77
CA GLY A 522 -48.24 15.76 5.32
C GLY A 522 -48.96 14.52 4.79
N VAL A 523 -50.06 14.10 5.47
CA VAL A 523 -50.93 13.01 5.01
C VAL A 523 -51.58 13.32 3.65
N ALA A 524 -52.11 14.54 3.47
CA ALA A 524 -52.72 14.95 2.19
C ALA A 524 -51.68 15.00 1.06
N SER A 525 -50.45 15.42 1.36
CA SER A 525 -49.34 15.40 0.40
C SER A 525 -48.93 13.98 0.03
N ALA A 526 -48.90 13.07 1.00
CA ALA A 526 -48.57 11.67 0.77
C ALA A 526 -49.61 10.98 -0.13
N VAL A 527 -50.90 11.26 0.07
CA VAL A 527 -51.98 10.74 -0.80
C VAL A 527 -51.84 11.25 -2.23
N ARG A 528 -51.52 12.55 -2.42
CA ARG A 528 -51.29 13.12 -3.75
C ARG A 528 -50.04 12.51 -4.40
N MET A 529 -48.98 12.36 -3.63
CA MET A 529 -47.73 11.75 -4.15
C MET A 529 -47.95 10.29 -4.52
N GLU A 530 -48.70 9.54 -3.71
CA GLU A 530 -49.08 8.16 -4.05
C GLU A 530 -49.88 8.08 -5.35
N SER A 531 -50.88 8.95 -5.51
CA SER A 531 -51.64 9.00 -6.76
C SER A 531 -50.78 9.34 -7.99
N ALA A 532 -49.81 10.25 -7.83
CA ALA A 532 -48.85 10.55 -8.88
C ALA A 532 -47.93 9.35 -9.19
N MET A 533 -47.45 8.65 -8.17
CA MET A 533 -46.62 7.46 -8.36
C MET A 533 -47.43 6.31 -9.01
N GLN A 534 -48.68 6.12 -8.66
CA GLN A 534 -49.55 5.14 -9.32
C GLN A 534 -49.75 5.46 -10.81
N ALA A 535 -49.86 6.75 -11.17
CA ALA A 535 -49.92 7.15 -12.56
C ALA A 535 -48.58 6.89 -13.33
N ILE A 536 -47.45 7.12 -12.67
CA ILE A 536 -46.11 6.74 -13.21
C ILE A 536 -46.06 5.24 -13.42
N ASP A 537 -46.45 4.46 -12.41
CA ASP A 537 -46.45 2.99 -12.46
C ASP A 537 -47.30 2.48 -13.63
N ALA A 538 -48.48 3.05 -13.82
CA ALA A 538 -49.36 2.70 -14.94
C ALA A 538 -48.75 3.04 -16.31
N GLN A 539 -48.11 4.20 -16.44
CA GLN A 539 -47.41 4.58 -17.66
C GLN A 539 -46.21 3.65 -17.96
N LEU A 540 -45.34 3.43 -16.96
CA LEU A 540 -44.16 2.55 -17.10
C LEU A 540 -44.54 1.08 -17.32
N GLY A 541 -45.70 0.67 -16.80
CA GLY A 541 -46.27 -0.67 -17.01
C GLY A 541 -47.03 -0.82 -18.34
N GLY A 542 -47.11 0.23 -19.17
CA GLY A 542 -47.81 0.19 -20.45
C GLY A 542 -49.35 0.12 -20.31
N ILE A 543 -49.89 0.41 -19.16
CA ILE A 543 -51.33 0.38 -18.88
C ILE A 543 -52.01 1.75 -19.23
N ALA A 544 -51.26 2.84 -19.12
CA ALA A 544 -51.66 4.18 -19.46
C ALA A 544 -50.79 4.75 -20.59
N PRO A 545 -51.35 5.67 -21.44
CA PRO A 545 -50.58 6.33 -22.49
C PRO A 545 -49.47 7.24 -21.91
N ASP A 546 -48.41 7.49 -22.66
CA ASP A 546 -47.39 8.44 -22.32
C ASP A 546 -47.98 9.86 -22.13
N GLY A 547 -47.81 10.41 -20.94
CA GLY A 547 -48.32 11.75 -20.59
C GLY A 547 -47.52 12.42 -19.48
N ILE A 548 -46.76 11.62 -18.74
CA ILE A 548 -45.90 12.10 -17.65
C ILE A 548 -44.50 12.30 -18.19
N GLY A 549 -43.99 13.53 -18.12
CA GLY A 549 -42.65 13.85 -18.61
C GLY A 549 -41.54 13.24 -17.79
N ALA A 550 -40.41 12.95 -18.43
CA ALA A 550 -39.24 12.32 -17.81
C ALA A 550 -38.75 13.07 -16.55
N ALA A 551 -38.74 14.40 -16.59
CA ALA A 551 -38.29 15.21 -15.43
C ALA A 551 -39.16 15.00 -14.18
N PHE A 552 -40.46 14.71 -14.34
CA PHE A 552 -41.33 14.41 -13.21
C PHE A 552 -41.08 13.00 -12.69
N ILE A 553 -40.81 12.03 -13.56
CA ILE A 553 -40.42 10.68 -13.19
C ILE A 553 -39.09 10.70 -12.43
N ASP A 554 -38.11 11.49 -12.88
CA ASP A 554 -36.83 11.67 -12.22
C ASP A 554 -37.00 12.31 -10.82
N ALA A 555 -37.86 13.33 -10.71
CA ALA A 555 -38.18 13.95 -9.41
C ALA A 555 -38.86 12.96 -8.44
N ALA A 556 -39.77 12.12 -8.95
CA ALA A 556 -40.39 11.05 -8.17
C ALA A 556 -39.36 9.99 -7.75
N GLY A 557 -38.38 9.67 -8.61
CA GLY A 557 -37.25 8.81 -8.28
C GLY A 557 -36.39 9.42 -7.17
N ALA A 558 -36.07 10.70 -7.25
CA ALA A 558 -35.34 11.41 -6.19
C ALA A 558 -36.09 11.41 -4.86
N PHE A 559 -37.42 11.59 -4.90
CA PHE A 559 -38.27 11.47 -3.71
C PHE A 559 -38.18 10.06 -3.09
N GLN A 560 -38.20 9.00 -3.90
CA GLN A 560 -38.07 7.61 -3.43
C GLN A 560 -36.73 7.34 -2.71
N GLN A 561 -35.72 8.15 -2.94
CA GLN A 561 -34.38 7.98 -2.34
C GLN A 561 -34.28 8.52 -0.89
N ALA A 562 -35.39 8.93 -0.26
CA ALA A 562 -35.38 9.39 1.12
C ALA A 562 -34.84 8.29 2.06
N THR A 563 -33.72 8.58 2.72
CA THR A 563 -33.00 7.65 3.58
C THR A 563 -33.43 7.70 5.04
N SER A 564 -34.21 8.71 5.42
CA SER A 564 -34.73 8.87 6.79
C SER A 564 -36.17 9.37 6.81
N ALA A 565 -36.87 9.08 7.91
CA ALA A 565 -38.21 9.59 8.17
C ALA A 565 -38.28 11.13 8.13
N GLU A 566 -37.25 11.80 8.63
CA GLU A 566 -37.14 13.26 8.61
C GLU A 566 -37.06 13.80 7.17
N GLN A 567 -36.18 13.25 6.34
CA GLN A 567 -36.04 13.63 4.93
C GLN A 567 -37.35 13.40 4.15
N ALA A 568 -37.98 12.24 4.35
CA ALA A 568 -39.28 11.92 3.75
C ALA A 568 -40.36 12.90 4.17
N SER A 569 -40.43 13.23 5.45
CA SER A 569 -41.35 14.19 6.03
C SER A 569 -41.17 15.61 5.46
N LEU A 570 -39.95 16.11 5.41
CA LEU A 570 -39.61 17.40 4.81
C LEU A 570 -40.01 17.45 3.33
N SER A 571 -39.73 16.39 2.57
CA SER A 571 -40.10 16.30 1.16
C SER A 571 -41.62 16.35 0.96
N LEU A 572 -42.39 15.60 1.78
CA LEU A 572 -43.83 15.62 1.70
C LEU A 572 -44.43 16.99 2.10
N ARG A 573 -43.90 17.62 3.12
CA ARG A 573 -44.30 18.98 3.55
C ARG A 573 -44.00 20.02 2.46
N SER A 574 -42.85 19.93 1.78
CA SER A 574 -42.50 20.83 0.68
C SER A 574 -43.48 20.75 -0.50
N LEU A 575 -44.08 19.58 -0.72
CA LEU A 575 -45.11 19.35 -1.75
C LEU A 575 -46.51 19.77 -1.32
N SER A 576 -46.71 20.29 -0.11
CA SER A 576 -48.00 20.66 0.44
C SER A 576 -48.62 21.93 -0.16
N GLY A 577 -47.80 22.79 -0.75
CA GLY A 577 -48.23 24.12 -1.22
C GLY A 577 -48.30 25.19 -0.13
N GLN A 578 -47.98 24.82 1.15
CA GLN A 578 -47.97 25.79 2.25
C GLN A 578 -47.06 27.01 2.02
N LEU A 579 -45.90 26.81 1.38
CA LEU A 579 -45.00 27.90 1.05
C LEU A 579 -45.60 28.90 0.07
N HIS A 580 -46.41 28.43 -0.87
CA HIS A 580 -47.13 29.32 -1.80
C HIS A 580 -48.23 30.10 -1.11
N GLY A 581 -48.97 29.43 -0.22
CA GLY A 581 -49.96 30.10 0.62
C GLY A 581 -49.35 31.11 1.59
N ALA A 582 -48.23 30.76 2.21
CA ALA A 582 -47.46 31.67 3.06
C ALA A 582 -46.91 32.89 2.31
N SER A 583 -46.43 32.71 1.07
CA SER A 583 -45.95 33.81 0.22
C SER A 583 -47.06 34.79 -0.11
N LEU A 584 -48.26 34.29 -0.43
CA LEU A 584 -49.43 35.16 -0.67
C LEU A 584 -49.83 35.92 0.61
N ALA A 585 -49.87 35.26 1.75
CA ALA A 585 -50.17 35.89 3.04
C ALA A 585 -49.17 36.99 3.38
N LEU A 586 -47.86 36.76 3.17
CA LEU A 586 -46.81 37.76 3.34
C LEU A 586 -46.99 38.98 2.43
N THR A 587 -47.37 38.74 1.17
CA THR A 587 -47.65 39.83 0.23
C THR A 587 -48.82 40.67 0.70
N LEU A 588 -49.91 40.05 1.13
CA LEU A 588 -51.09 40.74 1.68
C LEU A 588 -50.73 41.52 2.96
N GLU A 589 -49.99 40.92 3.88
CA GLU A 589 -49.52 41.62 5.11
C GLU A 589 -48.65 42.82 4.78
N GLY A 590 -47.73 42.70 3.79
CA GLY A 590 -46.89 43.78 3.31
C GLY A 590 -47.72 44.96 2.75
N ILE A 591 -48.75 44.67 1.97
CA ILE A 591 -49.70 45.68 1.44
C ILE A 591 -50.45 46.36 2.59
N GLU A 592 -50.97 45.58 3.54
CA GLU A 592 -51.68 46.15 4.70
C GLU A 592 -50.78 46.96 5.64
N ALA A 593 -49.55 46.55 5.82
CA ALA A 593 -48.56 47.30 6.59
C ALA A 593 -48.25 48.65 5.89
N GLY A 594 -48.11 48.66 4.58
CA GLY A 594 -47.93 49.87 3.77
C GLY A 594 -49.15 50.79 3.88
N ARG A 595 -50.37 50.26 3.74
CA ARG A 595 -51.63 51.03 3.89
C ARG A 595 -51.75 51.67 5.28
N ARG A 596 -51.49 50.89 6.37
CA ARG A 596 -51.51 51.43 7.73
C ARG A 596 -50.46 52.54 7.95
N ALA A 597 -49.30 52.44 7.35
CA ALA A 597 -48.27 53.47 7.42
C ALA A 597 -48.67 54.74 6.71
N LEU A 598 -49.33 54.65 5.55
CA LEU A 598 -49.90 55.80 4.82
C LEU A 598 -51.06 56.45 5.58
N ASP A 599 -52.00 55.66 6.10
CA ASP A 599 -53.14 56.16 6.92
C ASP A 599 -52.61 56.98 8.12
N GLN A 600 -51.65 56.44 8.87
CA GLN A 600 -51.04 57.11 9.99
C GLN A 600 -50.30 58.43 9.58
N ARG A 601 -49.72 58.44 8.39
CA ARG A 601 -49.10 59.66 7.85
C ARG A 601 -50.15 60.70 7.48
N LEU A 602 -51.23 60.31 6.84
CA LEU A 602 -52.36 61.17 6.51
C LEU A 602 -52.98 61.77 7.78
N ASP A 603 -53.21 60.94 8.80
CA ASP A 603 -53.72 61.41 10.09
C ASP A 603 -52.76 62.43 10.74
N ALA A 604 -51.45 62.17 10.68
CA ALA A 604 -50.47 63.12 11.18
C ALA A 604 -50.44 64.45 10.43
N LEU A 605 -50.72 64.45 9.11
CA LEU A 605 -50.81 65.64 8.29
C LEU A 605 -52.09 66.45 8.54
N THR A 606 -53.18 65.80 9.00
CA THR A 606 -54.43 66.47 9.39
C THR A 606 -54.31 67.19 10.71
N LEU A 607 -53.41 66.70 11.59
CA LEU A 607 -53.22 67.26 12.97
C LEU A 607 -52.15 68.32 13.04
N ALA A 608 -51.28 68.50 12.05
CA ALA A 608 -50.19 69.50 12.05
C ALA A 608 -50.03 70.14 10.65
N PRO A 609 -49.71 71.46 10.56
CA PRO A 609 -49.50 72.09 9.25
C PRO A 609 -48.33 71.47 8.50
N ALA A 610 -48.59 71.10 7.25
CA ALA A 610 -47.65 70.43 6.37
C ALA A 610 -46.37 71.24 6.15
N ARG A 611 -45.22 70.72 6.59
CA ARG A 611 -43.91 71.13 6.07
C ARG A 611 -43.53 70.14 4.99
N GLY A 612 -43.21 70.64 3.81
CA GLY A 612 -42.71 69.79 2.72
C GLY A 612 -41.40 69.11 3.11
N GLY A 613 -41.25 67.85 2.85
CA GLY A 613 -40.06 67.04 3.09
C GLY A 613 -40.31 65.55 2.90
N GLY A 614 -39.30 64.81 2.45
CA GLY A 614 -39.35 63.35 2.37
C GLY A 614 -39.52 62.70 3.72
N TRP A 615 -40.19 61.61 3.80
CA TRP A 615 -40.33 60.79 4.99
C TRP A 615 -40.03 59.30 4.68
N TYR A 616 -39.64 58.60 5.67
CA TYR A 616 -39.49 57.15 5.61
C TYR A 616 -40.05 56.49 6.86
N ARG A 617 -40.46 55.24 6.71
CA ARG A 617 -40.92 54.41 7.81
C ARG A 617 -40.51 52.98 7.60
N ASP A 618 -39.89 52.38 8.60
CA ASP A 618 -39.63 50.94 8.59
C ASP A 618 -40.92 50.20 8.89
N LEU A 619 -41.23 49.25 8.03
CA LEU A 619 -42.36 48.36 8.14
C LEU A 619 -41.89 47.03 8.70
N ALA A 620 -42.47 46.61 9.80
CA ALA A 620 -42.26 45.28 10.34
C ALA A 620 -43.65 44.66 10.53
N GLY A 621 -43.80 43.45 9.99
CA GLY A 621 -45.00 42.66 10.18
C GLY A 621 -44.60 41.25 10.49
N GLY A 622 -45.28 40.62 11.46
CA GLY A 622 -45.11 39.25 11.80
C GLY A 622 -46.45 38.65 12.15
N GLY A 623 -46.63 37.42 11.80
CA GLY A 623 -47.85 36.69 12.06
C GLY A 623 -47.64 35.20 12.05
N GLN A 624 -48.67 34.48 12.44
CA GLN A 624 -48.75 33.04 12.31
C GLN A 624 -49.91 32.67 11.43
N LEU A 625 -49.62 31.95 10.36
CA LEU A 625 -50.64 31.33 9.54
C LEU A 625 -50.96 29.99 10.17
N ALA A 626 -52.07 29.89 10.86
CA ALA A 626 -52.55 28.67 11.47
C ALA A 626 -53.94 28.29 10.88
N GLN A 627 -54.07 27.08 10.41
CA GLN A 627 -55.33 26.49 9.94
C GLN A 627 -55.50 25.11 10.57
N ALA A 628 -56.70 24.75 10.97
CA ALA A 628 -56.93 23.45 11.57
C ALA A 628 -56.47 22.30 10.68
N GLY A 629 -55.58 21.44 11.19
CA GLY A 629 -55.00 20.32 10.45
C GLY A 629 -53.73 20.67 9.66
N PHE A 630 -53.18 21.89 9.81
CA PHE A 630 -51.95 22.34 9.14
C PHE A 630 -50.93 22.80 10.17
N ASP A 631 -49.65 22.70 9.83
CA ASP A 631 -48.60 23.30 10.63
C ASP A 631 -48.73 24.82 10.68
N THR A 632 -48.43 25.40 11.83
CA THR A 632 -48.39 26.84 11.99
C THR A 632 -47.11 27.37 11.32
N VAL A 633 -47.28 28.22 10.31
CA VAL A 633 -46.16 28.91 9.64
C VAL A 633 -45.98 30.28 10.25
N ALA A 634 -44.83 30.54 10.87
CA ALA A 634 -44.46 31.86 11.32
C ALA A 634 -44.04 32.72 10.12
N LEU A 635 -44.58 33.92 10.02
CA LEU A 635 -44.31 34.89 8.95
C LEU A 635 -43.64 36.11 9.58
N ASP A 636 -42.53 36.55 8.98
CA ASP A 636 -41.85 37.78 9.34
C ASP A 636 -41.57 38.58 8.08
N SER A 637 -42.05 39.79 8.02
CA SER A 637 -41.85 40.69 6.88
C SER A 637 -41.22 41.98 7.38
N ARG A 638 -40.21 42.45 6.65
CA ARG A 638 -39.55 43.74 6.87
C ARG A 638 -39.43 44.51 5.57
N GLY A 639 -39.68 45.81 5.64
CA GLY A 639 -39.55 46.68 4.49
C GLY A 639 -39.43 48.14 4.95
N THR A 640 -39.19 49.04 4.02
CA THR A 640 -39.15 50.47 4.26
C THR A 640 -40.08 51.18 3.24
N LEU A 641 -41.00 52.01 3.76
CA LEU A 641 -41.84 52.88 2.94
C LEU A 641 -41.22 54.28 2.93
N VAL A 642 -41.04 54.82 1.76
CA VAL A 642 -40.50 56.19 1.54
C VAL A 642 -41.49 56.99 0.71
N GLY A 643 -41.63 58.32 1.04
CA GLY A 643 -42.49 59.18 0.29
C GLY A 643 -42.14 60.64 0.42
#